data_6d362e0d63bce96df132e7e094d6f223
#
_entry.id   6d362e0d63bce96df132e7e094d6f223
#
_cell.length_a   1.000
_cell.length_b   1.000
_cell.length_c   1.000
_cell.angle_alpha   90.00
_cell.angle_beta   90.00
_cell.angle_gamma   90.00
#
_symmetry.space_group_name_H-M   'P 1'
#
loop_
_entity.id
_entity.type
_entity.pdbx_description
1 polymer ?
#
loop_
_entity_poly.entity_id
_entity_poly.type
_entity_poly.pdbx_seq_one_letter_code
_entity_poly.pdbx_strand_id
1 'polypeptide(L)'
;SLLGQVPFILYRRFDAKRLLADAARSHVTHVSVVDKMLQDLLDADEREVLQGYRCILLGGGALNRKTLARALSAKARVYASYGMTETSSQIAHAQVTRDFEGGLRLLPGYRARIVDPNEEGYGRLGVRGPGVFAGYLNARAAFTVDGYFLTGDTAALAAGRLYVKERTTDMFVSGGENVYPAEIRDKLVRVPGVAEAYVFGAPDAVWGRRPVAFVERERPATPQRTEPVAPQQFAATVRASLSTRLSKLYQPRCLFALDEFPRTGIGKIDRTALQALYEQRIEVARVTLYRIRLPFLRPFKTAKGILRDRESVIVEVEDHAGRTGLGECVAFPTDWYLPETLDQDVRVLKEVLAPLVLNEAYLHPSEASASFAACAEAAAFPLAQGALEPALWDLYGKIAGKPLWKLIGGAVPHGGAAAGQASVPAGAVVGMGTAAETVAAVRRCVEAGYHRVKLKVAPGGSLASVQAVREAYPRLMITLDANQSFAEHDLDELRALDACGPAWIEEPLDPHRLPGVGPTDLFDRLARLQRSLHAPICLDESIARPADLARALQHPELGCYALKIAKMGGVQPALDFLRLAQVRGLGVWMGGMYDTGVSKRLHAAFETLPGIDAPGDIGATARYFAVDVTDPPYTAERGRVTLNRAGHPHGLGCDLNRSSLADVLVDRTVIERQRRPLR
;
A
#
# COMPACT_ATOMS: atom_id res chain seq x y z
N SER A 1 37.80 27.10 -11.25
CA SER A 1 37.07 28.15 -11.94
C SER A 1 37.39 29.54 -11.36
N LEU A 2 37.12 29.81 -10.10
CA LEU A 2 37.41 31.14 -9.50
C LEU A 2 38.93 31.48 -9.53
N LEU A 3 39.80 30.55 -9.10
CA LEU A 3 41.25 30.74 -9.15
C LEU A 3 41.82 30.80 -10.58
N GLY A 4 41.18 30.06 -11.50
CA GLY A 4 41.57 30.01 -12.89
C GLY A 4 40.92 31.10 -13.76
N GLN A 5 40.14 32.03 -13.18
CA GLN A 5 39.39 33.08 -13.88
C GLN A 5 38.52 32.59 -15.03
N VAL A 6 38.00 31.34 -14.93
CA VAL A 6 37.13 30.74 -15.93
C VAL A 6 35.67 31.08 -15.63
N PRO A 7 34.92 31.64 -16.60
CA PRO A 7 33.49 31.90 -16.41
C PRO A 7 32.72 30.62 -16.08
N PHE A 8 31.75 30.72 -15.17
CA PHE A 8 30.89 29.58 -14.82
C PHE A 8 29.46 30.05 -14.60
N ILE A 9 28.52 29.08 -14.83
CA ILE A 9 27.10 29.23 -14.57
C ILE A 9 26.75 28.37 -13.35
N LEU A 10 26.17 28.99 -12.32
CA LEU A 10 25.75 28.30 -11.12
C LEU A 10 24.23 28.19 -11.06
N TYR A 11 23.73 26.98 -10.79
CA TYR A 11 22.30 26.70 -10.64
C TYR A 11 21.95 26.45 -9.16
N ARG A 12 20.83 27.00 -8.71
CA ARG A 12 20.29 26.69 -7.37
C ARG A 12 19.74 25.26 -7.29
N ARG A 13 19.19 24.78 -8.42
CA ARG A 13 18.66 23.42 -8.56
C ARG A 13 19.04 22.92 -9.95
N PHE A 14 19.24 21.62 -10.06
CA PHE A 14 19.47 20.96 -11.34
C PHE A 14 18.17 20.96 -12.16
N ASP A 15 18.29 21.34 -13.43
CA ASP A 15 17.24 21.27 -14.44
C ASP A 15 17.93 20.97 -15.78
N ALA A 16 17.70 19.77 -16.31
CA ALA A 16 18.39 19.26 -17.49
C ALA A 16 18.10 20.11 -18.72
N LYS A 17 16.85 20.50 -18.96
CA LYS A 17 16.46 21.29 -20.15
C LYS A 17 17.09 22.67 -20.12
N ARG A 18 17.04 23.31 -18.95
CA ARG A 18 17.65 24.63 -18.75
C ARG A 18 19.17 24.58 -18.92
N LEU A 19 19.82 23.57 -18.34
CA LEU A 19 21.27 23.40 -18.43
C LEU A 19 21.71 23.20 -19.89
N LEU A 20 21.01 22.37 -20.67
CA LEU A 20 21.30 22.18 -22.10
C LEU A 20 21.05 23.45 -22.90
N ALA A 21 19.97 24.18 -22.65
CA ALA A 21 19.69 25.46 -23.32
C ALA A 21 20.76 26.51 -23.02
N ASP A 22 21.19 26.66 -21.77
CA ASP A 22 22.23 27.58 -21.36
C ASP A 22 23.60 27.17 -21.91
N ALA A 23 23.88 25.85 -21.98
CA ALA A 23 25.11 25.32 -22.56
C ALA A 23 25.23 25.63 -24.04
N ALA A 24 24.17 25.43 -24.82
CA ALA A 24 24.12 25.76 -26.21
C ALA A 24 24.31 27.27 -26.46
N ARG A 25 23.63 28.14 -25.68
CA ARG A 25 23.67 29.57 -25.79
C ARG A 25 25.03 30.17 -25.41
N SER A 26 25.66 29.66 -24.37
CA SER A 26 26.89 30.21 -23.77
C SER A 26 28.14 29.40 -24.14
N HIS A 27 28.03 28.45 -25.04
CA HIS A 27 29.14 27.58 -25.49
C HIS A 27 29.89 26.93 -24.31
N VAL A 28 29.15 26.38 -23.34
CA VAL A 28 29.74 25.75 -22.17
C VAL A 28 30.53 24.52 -22.58
N THR A 29 31.77 24.42 -22.14
CA THR A 29 32.68 23.34 -22.54
C THR A 29 32.87 22.27 -21.48
N HIS A 30 32.55 22.56 -20.21
CA HIS A 30 32.77 21.65 -19.08
C HIS A 30 31.55 21.64 -18.18
N VAL A 31 31.16 20.45 -17.68
CA VAL A 31 30.12 20.28 -16.67
C VAL A 31 30.51 19.15 -15.71
N SER A 32 30.16 19.31 -14.43
CA SER A 32 30.31 18.27 -13.42
C SER A 32 28.93 17.77 -13.02
N VAL A 33 28.71 16.46 -13.09
CA VAL A 33 27.41 15.81 -12.86
C VAL A 33 27.58 14.52 -12.09
N VAL A 34 26.49 14.07 -11.45
CA VAL A 34 26.36 12.70 -10.95
C VAL A 34 25.60 11.84 -11.97
N ASP A 35 25.60 10.52 -11.81
CA ASP A 35 25.03 9.57 -12.76
C ASP A 35 23.58 9.90 -13.16
N LYS A 36 22.72 10.17 -12.17
CA LYS A 36 21.32 10.56 -12.43
C LYS A 36 21.18 11.85 -13.23
N MET A 37 22.01 12.86 -12.95
CA MET A 37 22.02 14.10 -13.73
C MET A 37 22.44 13.83 -15.19
N LEU A 38 23.41 12.95 -15.41
CA LEU A 38 23.82 12.55 -16.77
C LEU A 38 22.70 11.81 -17.49
N GLN A 39 21.96 10.93 -16.81
CA GLN A 39 20.78 10.26 -17.38
C GLN A 39 19.74 11.29 -17.82
N ASP A 40 19.37 12.22 -16.95
CA ASP A 40 18.37 13.26 -17.23
C ASP A 40 18.81 14.18 -18.38
N LEU A 41 20.11 14.47 -18.48
CA LEU A 41 20.67 15.21 -19.62
C LEU A 41 20.58 14.42 -20.92
N LEU A 42 20.89 13.12 -20.90
CA LEU A 42 20.76 12.23 -22.06
C LEU A 42 19.31 12.06 -22.52
N ASP A 43 18.35 12.08 -21.56
CA ASP A 43 16.92 11.99 -21.86
C ASP A 43 16.37 13.29 -22.46
N ALA A 44 16.95 14.44 -22.09
CA ALA A 44 16.48 15.77 -22.50
C ALA A 44 17.22 16.35 -23.72
N ASP A 45 18.31 15.69 -24.19
CA ASP A 45 19.20 16.22 -25.24
C ASP A 45 18.70 15.92 -26.67
N GLU A 46 17.60 16.59 -27.05
CA GLU A 46 17.03 16.49 -28.41
C GLU A 46 17.89 17.16 -29.50
N ARG A 47 18.85 18.00 -29.10
CA ARG A 47 19.67 18.83 -30.05
C ARG A 47 21.14 18.44 -30.06
N GLU A 48 21.48 17.29 -29.53
CA GLU A 48 22.85 16.78 -29.49
C GLU A 48 23.88 17.75 -28.82
N VAL A 49 23.42 18.54 -27.84
CA VAL A 49 24.24 19.54 -27.11
C VAL A 49 25.39 18.87 -26.35
N LEU A 50 25.17 17.65 -25.86
CA LEU A 50 26.17 16.88 -25.10
C LEU A 50 27.46 16.59 -25.91
N GLN A 51 27.38 16.52 -27.23
CA GLN A 51 28.57 16.36 -28.09
C GLN A 51 29.50 17.58 -28.06
N GLY A 52 28.95 18.76 -27.77
CA GLY A 52 29.70 20.03 -27.69
C GLY A 52 30.59 20.15 -26.47
N TYR A 53 30.34 19.39 -25.41
CA TYR A 53 31.17 19.42 -24.22
C TYR A 53 32.56 18.85 -24.48
N ARG A 54 33.59 19.55 -24.00
CA ARG A 54 34.96 19.03 -23.96
C ARG A 54 35.14 18.03 -22.82
N CYS A 55 34.44 18.24 -21.71
CA CYS A 55 34.48 17.36 -20.55
C CYS A 55 33.14 17.36 -19.82
N ILE A 56 32.56 16.19 -19.65
CA ILE A 56 31.49 15.90 -18.73
C ILE A 56 32.12 15.10 -17.58
N LEU A 57 32.40 15.75 -16.46
CA LEU A 57 33.03 15.12 -15.32
C LEU A 57 31.97 14.38 -14.52
N LEU A 58 32.05 13.06 -14.51
CA LEU A 58 31.13 12.17 -13.80
C LEU A 58 31.76 11.68 -12.50
N GLY A 59 31.12 11.98 -11.38
CA GLY A 59 31.62 11.58 -10.08
C GLY A 59 30.53 11.39 -9.04
N GLY A 60 30.94 11.14 -7.80
CA GLY A 60 30.05 11.14 -6.65
C GLY A 60 29.31 9.83 -6.35
N GLY A 61 29.54 8.77 -7.11
CA GLY A 61 28.94 7.45 -6.91
C GLY A 61 29.59 6.38 -7.79
N ALA A 62 29.04 5.16 -7.73
CA ALA A 62 29.44 4.08 -8.63
C ALA A 62 29.05 4.39 -10.07
N LEU A 63 29.87 3.98 -11.01
CA LEU A 63 29.67 4.21 -12.45
C LEU A 63 28.62 3.22 -13.00
N ASN A 64 27.53 3.75 -13.53
CA ASN A 64 26.50 2.93 -14.17
C ASN A 64 26.90 2.63 -15.64
N ARG A 65 27.15 1.35 -15.93
CA ARG A 65 27.57 0.93 -17.27
C ARG A 65 26.54 1.25 -18.37
N LYS A 66 25.24 1.20 -18.06
CA LYS A 66 24.18 1.56 -19.02
C LYS A 66 24.21 3.06 -19.36
N THR A 67 24.37 3.92 -18.34
CA THR A 67 24.52 5.37 -18.53
C THR A 67 25.76 5.69 -19.37
N LEU A 68 26.89 5.05 -19.07
CA LEU A 68 28.12 5.24 -19.83
C LEU A 68 28.00 4.78 -21.32
N ALA A 69 27.34 3.65 -21.55
CA ALA A 69 27.09 3.17 -22.91
C ALA A 69 26.19 4.14 -23.70
N ARG A 70 25.13 4.68 -23.08
CA ARG A 70 24.28 5.71 -23.69
C ARG A 70 25.06 6.99 -24.00
N ALA A 71 25.88 7.45 -23.07
CA ALA A 71 26.70 8.64 -23.25
C ALA A 71 27.69 8.47 -24.41
N LEU A 72 28.33 7.30 -24.54
CA LEU A 72 29.20 6.97 -25.65
C LEU A 72 28.43 6.93 -26.98
N SER A 73 27.23 6.37 -27.02
CA SER A 73 26.36 6.38 -28.19
C SER A 73 25.97 7.79 -28.60
N ALA A 74 25.71 8.68 -27.63
CA ALA A 74 25.47 10.11 -27.84
C ALA A 74 26.75 10.91 -28.15
N LYS A 75 27.89 10.27 -28.30
CA LYS A 75 29.22 10.89 -28.56
C LYS A 75 29.64 11.90 -27.48
N ALA A 76 29.10 11.80 -26.28
CA ALA A 76 29.43 12.65 -25.14
C ALA A 76 30.82 12.29 -24.59
N ARG A 77 31.63 13.31 -24.27
CA ARG A 77 32.99 13.13 -23.73
C ARG A 77 32.93 13.06 -22.20
N VAL A 78 32.67 11.86 -21.66
CA VAL A 78 32.59 11.62 -20.23
C VAL A 78 33.95 11.26 -19.65
N TYR A 79 34.25 11.86 -18.48
CA TYR A 79 35.41 11.54 -17.66
C TYR A 79 34.93 11.00 -16.32
N ALA A 80 35.22 9.74 -16.04
CA ALA A 80 34.99 9.16 -14.73
C ALA A 80 35.99 9.74 -13.72
N SER A 81 35.54 10.07 -12.53
CA SER A 81 36.40 10.65 -11.49
C SER A 81 36.21 9.97 -10.14
N TYR A 82 37.26 9.94 -9.33
CA TYR A 82 37.26 9.52 -7.93
C TYR A 82 37.81 10.61 -7.05
N GLY A 83 37.14 10.86 -5.93
CA GLY A 83 37.50 11.80 -4.89
C GLY A 83 36.40 11.92 -3.85
N MET A 84 36.67 12.65 -2.79
CA MET A 84 35.78 12.82 -1.64
C MET A 84 36.02 14.17 -0.97
N THR A 85 35.21 14.53 0.01
CA THR A 85 35.37 15.78 0.78
C THR A 85 36.72 15.84 1.44
N GLU A 86 37.20 14.73 1.98
CA GLU A 86 38.50 14.58 2.68
C GLU A 86 39.70 14.77 1.75
N THR A 87 39.49 14.76 0.46
CA THR A 87 40.53 15.03 -0.55
C THR A 87 40.27 16.34 -1.31
N SER A 88 39.40 17.21 -0.76
CA SER A 88 38.99 18.51 -1.29
C SER A 88 38.32 18.47 -2.67
N SER A 89 38.30 17.40 -3.38
CA SER A 89 37.65 17.09 -4.65
C SER A 89 38.18 15.79 -5.24
N GLN A 90 38.25 15.70 -6.56
CA GLN A 90 38.81 14.54 -7.28
C GLN A 90 40.33 14.41 -7.09
N ILE A 91 40.79 13.16 -7.00
CA ILE A 91 42.20 12.80 -6.95
C ILE A 91 42.63 11.91 -8.12
N ALA A 92 41.65 11.33 -8.83
CA ALA A 92 41.91 10.50 -9.99
C ALA A 92 40.79 10.64 -11.03
N HIS A 93 41.11 10.49 -12.31
CA HIS A 93 40.13 10.46 -13.38
C HIS A 93 40.61 9.60 -14.57
N ALA A 94 39.70 9.28 -15.48
CA ALA A 94 39.97 8.76 -16.83
C ALA A 94 38.83 9.10 -17.78
N GLN A 95 39.20 9.29 -19.05
CA GLN A 95 38.16 9.39 -20.08
C GLN A 95 37.51 8.04 -20.30
N VAL A 96 36.18 8.03 -20.35
CA VAL A 96 35.40 6.84 -20.66
C VAL A 96 35.44 6.60 -22.17
N THR A 97 35.95 5.44 -22.55
CA THR A 97 36.02 4.94 -23.91
C THR A 97 35.29 3.59 -23.97
N ARG A 98 35.18 2.99 -25.18
CA ARG A 98 34.61 1.65 -25.33
C ARG A 98 35.38 0.59 -24.51
N ASP A 99 36.68 0.77 -24.39
CA ASP A 99 37.60 -0.14 -23.66
C ASP A 99 37.86 0.29 -22.22
N PHE A 100 36.98 1.16 -21.67
CA PHE A 100 37.13 1.63 -20.29
C PHE A 100 36.70 0.56 -19.28
N GLU A 101 37.64 0.04 -18.51
CA GLU A 101 37.44 -1.01 -17.50
C GLU A 101 37.40 -0.48 -16.06
N GLY A 102 37.31 0.84 -15.85
CA GLY A 102 37.23 1.45 -14.50
C GLY A 102 38.57 1.97 -13.95
N GLY A 103 39.68 1.76 -14.65
CA GLY A 103 41.01 2.20 -14.21
C GLY A 103 41.21 3.71 -14.34
N LEU A 104 41.46 4.40 -13.23
CA LEU A 104 41.64 5.86 -13.16
C LEU A 104 43.13 6.23 -13.00
N ARG A 105 43.55 7.35 -13.59
CA ARG A 105 44.90 7.92 -13.40
C ARG A 105 44.85 8.92 -12.24
N LEU A 106 45.80 8.81 -11.32
CA LEU A 106 45.97 9.78 -10.24
C LEU A 106 46.37 11.15 -10.83
N LEU A 107 45.82 12.20 -10.23
CA LEU A 107 46.25 13.58 -10.52
C LEU A 107 47.69 13.82 -10.03
N PRO A 108 48.42 14.76 -10.69
CA PRO A 108 49.75 15.14 -10.22
C PRO A 108 49.77 15.56 -8.76
N GLY A 109 50.74 15.10 -8.01
CA GLY A 109 50.90 15.38 -6.56
C GLY A 109 50.17 14.40 -5.65
N TYR A 110 49.26 13.56 -6.16
CA TYR A 110 48.61 12.54 -5.37
C TYR A 110 49.32 11.19 -5.48
N ARG A 111 49.35 10.45 -4.38
CA ARG A 111 49.85 9.08 -4.29
C ARG A 111 48.79 8.20 -3.65
N ALA A 112 48.62 6.98 -4.14
CA ALA A 112 47.74 5.98 -3.58
C ALA A 112 48.60 4.75 -3.10
N ARG A 113 48.12 4.10 -2.08
CA ARG A 113 48.68 2.85 -1.54
C ARG A 113 47.51 1.90 -1.22
N ILE A 114 47.75 0.61 -1.48
CA ILE A 114 46.83 -0.45 -1.06
C ILE A 114 47.39 -1.06 0.22
N VAL A 115 46.59 -1.04 1.28
CA VAL A 115 46.97 -1.59 2.60
C VAL A 115 46.21 -2.88 2.78
N ASP A 116 46.94 -3.95 3.23
CA ASP A 116 46.42 -5.29 3.42
C ASP A 116 45.71 -5.87 2.16
N PRO A 117 46.42 -5.99 1.02
CA PRO A 117 45.79 -6.50 -0.21
C PRO A 117 45.45 -7.99 -0.12
N ASN A 118 44.31 -8.40 -0.68
CA ASN A 118 43.97 -9.81 -0.85
C ASN A 118 44.72 -10.41 -2.07
N GLU A 119 44.45 -11.70 -2.39
CA GLU A 119 45.07 -12.41 -3.51
C GLU A 119 44.84 -11.74 -4.88
N GLU A 120 43.72 -11.00 -5.05
CA GLU A 120 43.40 -10.24 -6.27
C GLU A 120 44.06 -8.84 -6.29
N GLY A 121 44.80 -8.46 -5.27
CA GLY A 121 45.46 -7.16 -5.13
C GLY A 121 44.55 -6.03 -4.63
N TYR A 122 43.30 -6.33 -4.19
CA TYR A 122 42.40 -5.37 -3.59
C TYR A 122 42.60 -5.28 -2.07
N GLY A 123 42.68 -4.05 -1.55
CA GLY A 123 42.82 -3.78 -0.11
C GLY A 123 42.34 -2.37 0.22
N ARG A 124 42.57 -1.96 1.47
CA ARG A 124 42.17 -0.62 1.92
C ARG A 124 42.95 0.48 1.21
N LEU A 125 42.24 1.45 0.63
CA LEU A 125 42.88 2.56 -0.09
C LEU A 125 43.40 3.62 0.89
N GLY A 126 44.67 3.82 0.87
CA GLY A 126 45.35 4.98 1.47
C GLY A 126 45.69 6.02 0.41
N VAL A 127 45.41 7.29 0.66
CA VAL A 127 45.74 8.40 -0.24
C VAL A 127 46.55 9.47 0.46
N ARG A 128 47.49 10.07 -0.26
CA ARG A 128 48.31 11.20 0.19
C ARG A 128 48.47 12.20 -0.94
N GLY A 129 48.36 13.50 -0.62
CA GLY A 129 48.47 14.54 -1.62
C GLY A 129 48.04 15.91 -1.07
N PRO A 130 48.21 16.98 -1.86
CA PRO A 130 48.04 18.37 -1.39
C PRO A 130 46.60 18.71 -0.99
N GLY A 131 45.59 17.99 -1.51
CA GLY A 131 44.18 18.23 -1.18
C GLY A 131 43.65 17.33 -0.06
N VAL A 132 44.48 16.45 0.52
CA VAL A 132 44.06 15.61 1.65
C VAL A 132 43.94 16.47 2.89
N PHE A 133 42.80 16.42 3.59
CA PHE A 133 42.50 17.20 4.77
C PHE A 133 43.42 16.84 5.94
N ALA A 134 43.50 17.73 6.96
CA ALA A 134 44.30 17.49 8.15
C ALA A 134 43.61 16.52 9.15
N GLY A 135 42.30 16.37 9.08
CA GLY A 135 41.50 15.55 9.96
C GLY A 135 40.08 16.06 10.14
N TYR A 136 39.30 15.34 10.92
CA TYR A 136 37.95 15.74 11.30
C TYR A 136 37.96 16.61 12.56
N LEU A 137 37.00 17.53 12.67
CA LEU A 137 36.86 18.38 13.84
C LEU A 137 36.47 17.59 15.10
N ASN A 138 35.53 16.64 14.95
CA ASN A 138 34.91 15.91 16.07
C ASN A 138 35.14 14.40 16.04
N ALA A 139 36.08 13.91 15.22
CA ALA A 139 36.38 12.48 15.09
C ALA A 139 37.86 12.27 14.74
N ARG A 140 38.38 11.09 15.02
CA ARG A 140 39.73 10.71 14.57
C ARG A 140 39.70 10.28 13.11
N ALA A 141 40.54 10.87 12.27
CA ALA A 141 40.83 10.39 10.94
C ALA A 141 41.85 9.26 10.99
N ALA A 142 41.64 8.19 10.23
CA ALA A 142 42.57 7.08 10.15
C ALA A 142 43.70 7.40 9.16
N PHE A 143 44.91 7.69 9.69
CA PHE A 143 46.10 7.84 8.89
C PHE A 143 47.05 6.67 9.19
N THR A 144 47.79 6.24 8.16
CA THR A 144 48.93 5.34 8.35
C THR A 144 50.09 6.10 8.96
N VAL A 145 51.08 5.38 9.53
CA VAL A 145 52.25 5.97 10.17
C VAL A 145 53.06 6.87 9.21
N ASP A 146 53.05 6.58 7.92
CA ASP A 146 53.70 7.34 6.87
C ASP A 146 52.78 8.36 6.16
N GLY A 147 51.65 8.71 6.80
CA GLY A 147 50.82 9.86 6.45
C GLY A 147 49.86 9.64 5.29
N TYR A 148 49.46 8.41 4.95
CA TYR A 148 48.38 8.16 4.04
C TYR A 148 47.05 8.15 4.79
N PHE A 149 46.09 8.93 4.32
CA PHE A 149 44.70 8.92 4.80
C PHE A 149 44.02 7.64 4.30
N LEU A 150 43.47 6.82 5.18
CA LEU A 150 42.67 5.64 4.84
C LEU A 150 41.26 6.07 4.53
N THR A 151 40.88 5.98 3.27
CA THR A 151 39.60 6.54 2.75
C THR A 151 38.38 5.76 3.18
N GLY A 152 38.55 4.52 3.66
CA GLY A 152 37.49 3.57 3.89
C GLY A 152 37.00 2.86 2.62
N ASP A 153 37.55 3.17 1.45
CA ASP A 153 37.27 2.50 0.18
C ASP A 153 38.25 1.34 -0.02
N THR A 154 37.79 0.31 -0.74
CA THR A 154 38.64 -0.81 -1.21
C THR A 154 39.07 -0.53 -2.64
N ALA A 155 40.35 -0.70 -2.94
CA ALA A 155 40.89 -0.44 -4.26
C ALA A 155 42.05 -1.40 -4.60
N ALA A 156 42.43 -1.43 -5.88
CA ALA A 156 43.65 -2.05 -6.38
C ALA A 156 44.44 -1.06 -7.24
N LEU A 157 45.75 -1.24 -7.30
CA LEU A 157 46.65 -0.52 -8.18
C LEU A 157 47.24 -1.51 -9.19
N ALA A 158 46.90 -1.32 -10.47
CA ALA A 158 47.44 -2.15 -11.56
C ALA A 158 47.79 -1.28 -12.74
N ALA A 159 48.95 -1.54 -13.33
CA ALA A 159 49.47 -0.79 -14.53
C ALA A 159 49.41 0.75 -14.38
N GLY A 160 49.72 1.26 -13.17
CA GLY A 160 49.68 2.70 -12.86
C GLY A 160 48.29 3.32 -12.82
N ARG A 161 47.26 2.51 -12.74
CA ARG A 161 45.84 2.93 -12.62
C ARG A 161 45.26 2.47 -11.30
N LEU A 162 44.37 3.32 -10.75
CA LEU A 162 43.61 3.05 -9.55
C LEU A 162 42.24 2.46 -9.95
N TYR A 163 41.93 1.27 -9.46
CA TYR A 163 40.65 0.58 -9.59
C TYR A 163 39.96 0.62 -8.23
N VAL A 164 38.92 1.43 -8.10
CA VAL A 164 38.17 1.59 -6.85
C VAL A 164 36.98 0.64 -6.85
N LYS A 165 36.94 -0.24 -5.87
CA LYS A 165 35.73 -0.98 -5.46
C LYS A 165 34.98 -0.20 -4.38
N GLU A 166 33.89 -0.76 -3.87
CA GLU A 166 33.07 -0.17 -2.83
C GLU A 166 33.79 0.10 -1.52
N ARG A 167 33.17 0.90 -0.65
CA ARG A 167 33.62 1.14 0.73
C ARG A 167 33.62 -0.17 1.50
N THR A 168 34.71 -0.45 2.18
CA THR A 168 34.86 -1.57 3.14
C THR A 168 33.79 -1.51 4.25
N THR A 169 33.28 -0.30 4.54
CA THR A 169 32.22 -0.05 5.52
C THR A 169 30.86 -0.59 5.11
N ASP A 170 30.62 -0.88 3.84
CA ASP A 170 29.34 -1.42 3.36
C ASP A 170 29.33 -2.97 3.38
N MET A 171 30.49 -3.63 3.48
CA MET A 171 30.61 -5.07 3.68
C MET A 171 30.03 -5.49 5.03
N PHE A 172 29.33 -6.61 5.06
CA PHE A 172 28.82 -7.19 6.30
C PHE A 172 29.04 -8.70 6.34
N VAL A 173 29.09 -9.25 7.57
CA VAL A 173 29.22 -10.69 7.77
C VAL A 173 27.84 -11.33 7.82
N SER A 174 27.64 -12.40 7.04
CA SER A 174 26.42 -13.21 7.02
C SER A 174 26.81 -14.68 7.18
N GLY A 175 26.36 -15.33 8.24
CA GLY A 175 26.69 -16.75 8.50
C GLY A 175 28.17 -17.06 8.56
N GLY A 176 29.02 -16.09 8.95
CA GLY A 176 30.48 -16.24 9.02
C GLY A 176 31.23 -15.88 7.73
N GLU A 177 30.52 -15.58 6.64
CA GLU A 177 31.13 -15.18 5.37
C GLU A 177 30.94 -13.67 5.09
N ASN A 178 31.92 -13.07 4.42
CA ASN A 178 31.85 -11.67 4.01
C ASN A 178 30.96 -11.52 2.80
N VAL A 179 29.95 -10.66 2.90
CA VAL A 179 29.02 -10.30 1.82
C VAL A 179 29.31 -8.88 1.36
N TYR A 180 29.52 -8.73 0.08
CA TYR A 180 29.79 -7.45 -0.57
C TYR A 180 28.54 -6.96 -1.31
N PRO A 181 27.86 -5.91 -0.82
CA PRO A 181 26.66 -5.36 -1.44
C PRO A 181 26.80 -5.00 -2.92
N ALA A 182 27.98 -4.52 -3.34
CA ALA A 182 28.30 -4.22 -4.72
C ALA A 182 28.12 -5.41 -5.66
N GLU A 183 28.54 -6.59 -5.25
CA GLU A 183 28.43 -7.79 -6.09
C GLU A 183 26.97 -8.16 -6.36
N ILE A 184 26.12 -7.99 -5.33
CA ILE A 184 24.70 -8.21 -5.47
C ILE A 184 24.07 -7.12 -6.36
N ARG A 185 24.40 -5.85 -6.10
CA ARG A 185 23.96 -4.72 -6.90
C ARG A 185 24.30 -4.87 -8.39
N ASP A 186 25.56 -5.23 -8.69
CA ASP A 186 26.03 -5.40 -10.06
C ASP A 186 25.29 -6.50 -10.82
N LYS A 187 24.80 -7.52 -10.10
CA LYS A 187 23.96 -8.56 -10.71
C LYS A 187 22.52 -8.09 -10.87
N LEU A 188 21.99 -7.28 -9.92
CA LEU A 188 20.65 -6.70 -9.99
C LEU A 188 20.50 -5.76 -11.18
N VAL A 189 21.43 -4.83 -11.40
CA VAL A 189 21.36 -3.86 -12.51
C VAL A 189 21.51 -4.50 -13.91
N ARG A 190 21.93 -5.77 -13.97
CA ARG A 190 21.96 -6.55 -15.23
C ARG A 190 20.62 -7.24 -15.52
N VAL A 191 19.67 -7.20 -14.60
CA VAL A 191 18.32 -7.73 -14.84
C VAL A 191 17.56 -6.72 -15.71
N PRO A 192 16.91 -7.16 -16.81
CA PRO A 192 16.12 -6.26 -17.64
C PRO A 192 15.05 -5.51 -16.83
N GLY A 193 14.91 -4.22 -17.09
CA GLY A 193 13.95 -3.35 -16.39
C GLY A 193 14.45 -2.77 -15.07
N VAL A 194 15.65 -3.14 -14.58
CA VAL A 194 16.29 -2.52 -13.41
C VAL A 194 17.19 -1.36 -13.87
N ALA A 195 16.83 -0.13 -13.47
CA ALA A 195 17.61 1.07 -13.72
C ALA A 195 18.76 1.23 -12.72
N GLU A 196 18.47 1.02 -11.44
CA GLU A 196 19.44 1.16 -10.37
C GLU A 196 19.10 0.18 -9.23
N ALA A 197 20.08 -0.12 -8.35
CA ALA A 197 19.89 -0.96 -7.18
C ALA A 197 20.69 -0.45 -5.98
N TYR A 198 20.10 -0.60 -4.79
CA TYR A 198 20.74 -0.36 -3.51
C TYR A 198 20.64 -1.62 -2.64
N VAL A 199 21.76 -2.05 -2.08
CA VAL A 199 21.86 -3.26 -1.26
C VAL A 199 22.56 -2.92 0.07
N PHE A 200 22.04 -3.47 1.16
CA PHE A 200 22.65 -3.35 2.48
C PHE A 200 22.39 -4.59 3.33
N GLY A 201 23.18 -4.78 4.41
CA GLY A 201 23.00 -5.87 5.35
C GLY A 201 22.03 -5.48 6.46
N ALA A 202 20.87 -6.14 6.53
CA ALA A 202 19.92 -5.98 7.64
C ALA A 202 20.16 -7.03 8.74
N PRO A 203 19.87 -6.74 10.02
CA PRO A 203 19.96 -7.70 11.11
C PRO A 203 19.12 -8.96 10.85
N ASP A 204 19.68 -10.12 11.18
CA ASP A 204 19.04 -11.43 11.09
C ASP A 204 19.43 -12.29 12.30
N ALA A 205 18.45 -12.92 12.96
CA ALA A 205 18.66 -13.65 14.20
C ALA A 205 19.53 -14.92 14.02
N VAL A 206 19.60 -15.48 12.81
CA VAL A 206 20.33 -16.72 12.52
C VAL A 206 21.69 -16.44 11.88
N TRP A 207 21.70 -15.48 10.93
CA TRP A 207 22.87 -15.19 10.10
C TRP A 207 23.67 -13.97 10.56
N GLY A 208 23.25 -13.30 11.65
CA GLY A 208 23.80 -12.02 12.08
C GLY A 208 23.32 -10.87 11.21
N ARG A 209 23.62 -10.92 9.90
CA ARG A 209 23.06 -10.00 8.89
C ARG A 209 22.71 -10.75 7.62
N ARG A 210 21.70 -10.25 6.89
CA ARG A 210 21.33 -10.74 5.55
C ARG A 210 21.15 -9.59 4.57
N PRO A 211 21.44 -9.82 3.26
CA PRO A 211 21.25 -8.79 2.26
C PRO A 211 19.77 -8.42 2.11
N VAL A 212 19.51 -7.12 1.98
CA VAL A 212 18.24 -6.52 1.57
C VAL A 212 18.52 -5.67 0.35
N ALA A 213 17.64 -5.73 -0.63
CA ALA A 213 17.79 -5.00 -1.88
C ALA A 213 16.58 -4.13 -2.18
N PHE A 214 16.84 -2.93 -2.68
CA PHE A 214 15.91 -2.08 -3.39
C PHE A 214 16.32 -2.00 -4.85
N VAL A 215 15.36 -2.01 -5.77
CA VAL A 215 15.58 -1.79 -7.20
C VAL A 215 14.70 -0.66 -7.72
N GLU A 216 15.28 0.24 -8.49
CA GLU A 216 14.56 1.27 -9.24
C GLU A 216 14.20 0.72 -10.61
N ARG A 217 12.94 0.89 -11.03
CA ARG A 217 12.46 0.41 -12.32
C ARG A 217 12.89 1.34 -13.46
N GLU A 218 13.25 0.77 -14.61
CA GLU A 218 13.46 1.56 -15.83
C GLU A 218 12.13 2.21 -16.26
N ARG A 219 12.15 3.51 -16.52
CA ARG A 219 11.03 4.20 -17.15
C ARG A 219 11.00 3.83 -18.63
N PRO A 220 9.85 3.38 -19.17
CA PRO A 220 9.74 3.13 -20.60
C PRO A 220 9.95 4.44 -21.37
N ALA A 221 10.78 4.42 -22.40
CA ALA A 221 11.07 5.59 -23.24
C ALA A 221 9.83 6.11 -24.01
N THR A 222 8.81 5.27 -24.16
CA THR A 222 7.52 5.62 -24.77
C THR A 222 6.40 5.09 -23.84
N PRO A 223 5.31 5.86 -23.61
CA PRO A 223 4.15 5.36 -22.87
C PRO A 223 3.61 4.13 -23.61
N GLN A 224 3.85 2.95 -23.05
CA GLN A 224 3.27 1.72 -23.61
C GLN A 224 1.78 1.69 -23.27
N ARG A 225 0.95 1.23 -24.23
CA ARG A 225 -0.50 1.00 -24.04
C ARG A 225 -0.84 -0.16 -23.07
N THR A 226 0.18 -0.85 -22.54
CA THR A 226 0.02 -1.93 -21.56
C THR A 226 0.10 -1.34 -20.15
N GLU A 227 -0.79 -1.77 -19.27
CA GLU A 227 -0.72 -1.39 -17.86
C GLU A 227 0.66 -1.70 -17.27
N PRO A 228 1.24 -0.77 -16.49
CA PRO A 228 2.54 -1.00 -15.88
C PRO A 228 2.45 -2.19 -14.91
N VAL A 229 3.38 -3.12 -15.05
CA VAL A 229 3.52 -4.26 -14.14
C VAL A 229 3.64 -3.74 -12.69
N ALA A 230 2.87 -4.29 -11.76
CA ALA A 230 2.94 -3.88 -10.36
C ALA A 230 4.36 -4.06 -9.78
N PRO A 231 4.82 -3.15 -8.89
CA PRO A 231 6.17 -3.23 -8.31
C PRO A 231 6.50 -4.59 -7.71
N GLN A 232 5.55 -5.26 -7.05
CA GLN A 232 5.72 -6.58 -6.44
C GLN A 232 5.93 -7.67 -7.47
N GLN A 233 5.17 -7.65 -8.55
CA GLN A 233 5.31 -8.61 -9.64
C GLN A 233 6.65 -8.43 -10.34
N PHE A 234 7.11 -7.17 -10.48
CA PHE A 234 8.45 -6.87 -10.98
C PHE A 234 9.52 -7.38 -10.00
N ALA A 235 9.38 -7.12 -8.69
CA ALA A 235 10.30 -7.61 -7.66
C ALA A 235 10.38 -9.15 -7.66
N ALA A 236 9.25 -9.84 -7.81
CA ALA A 236 9.22 -11.31 -7.92
C ALA A 236 9.98 -11.80 -9.16
N THR A 237 9.82 -11.16 -10.31
CA THR A 237 10.55 -11.46 -11.55
C THR A 237 12.05 -11.27 -11.38
N VAL A 238 12.46 -10.15 -10.76
CA VAL A 238 13.87 -9.88 -10.44
C VAL A 238 14.43 -10.95 -9.50
N ARG A 239 13.70 -11.31 -8.46
CA ARG A 239 14.09 -12.35 -7.49
C ARG A 239 14.27 -13.70 -8.16
N ALA A 240 13.34 -14.11 -9.03
CA ALA A 240 13.44 -15.36 -9.80
C ALA A 240 14.70 -15.37 -10.69
N SER A 241 15.02 -14.24 -11.37
CA SER A 241 16.23 -14.10 -12.17
C SER A 241 17.53 -14.19 -11.37
N LEU A 242 17.51 -13.75 -10.09
CA LEU A 242 18.67 -13.83 -9.21
C LEU A 242 18.90 -15.22 -8.63
N SER A 243 17.84 -16.00 -8.44
CA SER A 243 17.92 -17.33 -7.80
C SER A 243 18.89 -18.29 -8.52
N THR A 244 19.05 -18.13 -9.84
CA THR A 244 19.97 -18.91 -10.68
C THR A 244 21.38 -18.29 -10.79
N ARG A 245 21.58 -17.07 -10.33
CA ARG A 245 22.82 -16.29 -10.54
C ARG A 245 23.58 -15.98 -9.25
N LEU A 246 22.93 -16.18 -8.09
CA LEU A 246 23.48 -15.91 -6.76
C LEU A 246 23.40 -17.16 -5.88
N SER A 247 24.46 -17.43 -5.12
CA SER A 247 24.39 -18.41 -4.04
C SER A 247 23.34 -17.99 -3.00
N LYS A 248 22.81 -18.93 -2.21
CA LYS A 248 21.78 -18.67 -1.20
C LYS A 248 22.16 -17.53 -0.22
N LEU A 249 23.43 -17.43 0.12
CA LEU A 249 23.96 -16.41 1.03
C LEU A 249 23.84 -14.99 0.46
N TYR A 250 24.04 -14.83 -0.86
CA TYR A 250 23.99 -13.56 -1.57
C TYR A 250 22.59 -13.19 -2.04
N GLN A 251 21.60 -14.10 -1.94
CA GLN A 251 20.23 -13.81 -2.29
C GLN A 251 19.60 -12.86 -1.28
N PRO A 252 19.06 -11.71 -1.69
CA PRO A 252 18.38 -10.79 -0.79
C PRO A 252 17.22 -11.47 -0.06
N ARG A 253 17.18 -11.32 1.26
CA ARG A 253 16.05 -11.77 2.10
C ARG A 253 14.76 -11.05 1.70
N CYS A 254 14.85 -9.73 1.49
CA CYS A 254 13.79 -8.89 0.98
C CYS A 254 14.28 -8.16 -0.27
N LEU A 255 13.43 -8.06 -1.27
CA LEU A 255 13.68 -7.28 -2.48
C LEU A 255 12.44 -6.45 -2.76
N PHE A 256 12.62 -5.12 -2.79
CA PHE A 256 11.59 -4.14 -3.02
C PHE A 256 11.84 -3.39 -4.33
N ALA A 257 10.79 -3.18 -5.09
CA ALA A 257 10.85 -2.39 -6.33
C ALA A 257 10.17 -1.04 -6.11
N LEU A 258 10.84 0.02 -6.54
CA LEU A 258 10.33 1.39 -6.53
C LEU A 258 10.35 1.97 -7.94
N ASP A 259 9.42 2.85 -8.25
CA ASP A 259 9.41 3.57 -9.53
C ASP A 259 10.52 4.62 -9.59
N GLU A 260 10.87 5.20 -8.44
CA GLU A 260 11.93 6.18 -8.28
C GLU A 260 12.54 6.09 -6.88
N PHE A 261 13.87 6.07 -6.81
CA PHE A 261 14.57 6.11 -5.54
C PHE A 261 14.49 7.50 -4.89
N PRO A 262 14.33 7.58 -3.55
CA PRO A 262 14.57 8.82 -2.85
C PRO A 262 16.02 9.27 -3.07
N ARG A 263 16.20 10.58 -3.34
CA ARG A 263 17.51 11.16 -3.65
C ARG A 263 17.78 12.39 -2.78
N THR A 264 19.05 12.57 -2.46
CA THR A 264 19.53 13.77 -1.78
C THR A 264 19.43 14.99 -2.71
N GLY A 265 19.55 16.20 -2.17
CA GLY A 265 19.51 17.44 -2.94
C GLY A 265 20.58 17.54 -4.06
N ILE A 266 21.61 16.69 -4.01
CA ILE A 266 22.67 16.58 -5.02
C ILE A 266 22.50 15.37 -5.96
N GLY A 267 21.31 14.73 -5.96
CA GLY A 267 20.95 13.65 -6.88
C GLY A 267 21.50 12.26 -6.53
N LYS A 268 22.18 12.08 -5.40
CA LYS A 268 22.62 10.76 -4.92
C LYS A 268 21.46 9.99 -4.29
N ILE A 269 21.51 8.65 -4.33
CA ILE A 269 20.56 7.81 -3.60
C ILE A 269 20.56 8.19 -2.13
N ASP A 270 19.39 8.49 -1.58
CA ASP A 270 19.22 8.69 -0.14
C ASP A 270 19.12 7.33 0.56
N ARG A 271 20.27 6.83 0.99
CA ARG A 271 20.39 5.54 1.68
C ARG A 271 19.62 5.52 3.00
N THR A 272 19.58 6.64 3.71
CA THR A 272 18.85 6.78 4.98
C THR A 272 17.35 6.65 4.76
N ALA A 273 16.82 7.30 3.73
CA ALA A 273 15.41 7.18 3.39
C ALA A 273 15.02 5.76 2.98
N LEU A 274 15.86 5.06 2.19
CA LEU A 274 15.61 3.65 1.82
C LEU A 274 15.67 2.71 3.02
N GLN A 275 16.60 2.93 3.95
CA GLN A 275 16.67 2.16 5.20
C GLN A 275 15.46 2.41 6.08
N ALA A 276 14.99 3.65 6.19
CA ALA A 276 13.78 4.01 6.93
C ALA A 276 12.52 3.33 6.33
N LEU A 277 12.41 3.24 5.00
CA LEU A 277 11.36 2.46 4.34
C LEU A 277 11.42 0.98 4.75
N TYR A 278 12.61 0.39 4.78
CA TYR A 278 12.79 -0.98 5.23
C TYR A 278 12.39 -1.18 6.69
N GLU A 279 12.71 -0.24 7.57
CA GLU A 279 12.35 -0.31 8.99
C GLU A 279 10.83 -0.22 9.22
N GLN A 280 10.12 0.49 8.37
CA GLN A 280 8.66 0.63 8.40
C GLN A 280 7.91 -0.46 7.61
N ARG A 281 8.61 -1.45 7.07
CA ARG A 281 7.97 -2.53 6.30
C ARG A 281 7.00 -3.34 7.15
N ILE A 282 6.02 -3.90 6.49
CA ILE A 282 5.15 -4.94 7.02
C ILE A 282 5.84 -6.28 6.80
N GLU A 283 6.15 -6.99 7.86
CA GLU A 283 6.69 -8.36 7.83
C GLU A 283 5.98 -9.19 8.89
N VAL A 284 5.03 -10.03 8.44
CA VAL A 284 4.18 -10.82 9.32
C VAL A 284 4.96 -12.03 9.84
N ALA A 285 4.98 -12.21 11.16
CA ALA A 285 5.56 -13.36 11.83
C ALA A 285 4.55 -14.47 12.07
N ARG A 286 3.29 -14.09 12.35
CA ARG A 286 2.20 -15.01 12.70
C ARG A 286 0.86 -14.47 12.23
N VAL A 287 -0.02 -15.38 11.76
CA VAL A 287 -1.43 -15.13 11.50
C VAL A 287 -2.24 -16.02 12.42
N THR A 288 -3.17 -15.44 13.17
CA THR A 288 -4.10 -16.19 14.02
C THR A 288 -5.52 -15.94 13.57
N LEU A 289 -6.27 -17.01 13.37
CA LEU A 289 -7.68 -16.99 13.01
C LEU A 289 -8.48 -17.39 14.26
N TYR A 290 -9.39 -16.53 14.69
CA TYR A 290 -10.31 -16.81 15.80
C TYR A 290 -11.72 -16.91 15.23
N ARG A 291 -12.26 -18.11 15.11
CA ARG A 291 -13.67 -18.33 14.78
C ARG A 291 -14.51 -18.06 16.00
N ILE A 292 -15.48 -17.15 15.90
CA ILE A 292 -16.33 -16.70 16.98
C ILE A 292 -17.79 -16.90 16.62
N ARG A 293 -18.65 -17.05 17.68
CA ARG A 293 -20.10 -17.06 17.54
C ARG A 293 -20.72 -16.08 18.53
N LEU A 294 -21.39 -15.07 18.02
CA LEU A 294 -22.03 -14.00 18.77
C LEU A 294 -23.55 -14.14 18.71
N PRO A 295 -24.23 -14.50 19.82
CA PRO A 295 -25.69 -14.51 19.87
C PRO A 295 -26.25 -13.09 19.70
N PHE A 296 -27.31 -12.95 18.88
CA PHE A 296 -28.06 -11.70 18.82
C PHE A 296 -28.84 -11.48 20.12
N LEU A 297 -28.85 -10.26 20.62
CA LEU A 297 -29.69 -9.87 21.78
C LEU A 297 -31.17 -10.13 21.55
N ARG A 298 -31.61 -10.02 20.30
CA ARG A 298 -32.97 -10.37 19.83
C ARG A 298 -32.81 -10.95 18.41
N PRO A 299 -33.60 -12.01 18.07
CA PRO A 299 -33.59 -12.53 16.71
C PRO A 299 -33.81 -11.42 15.69
N PHE A 300 -32.92 -11.34 14.69
CA PHE A 300 -32.98 -10.28 13.67
C PHE A 300 -33.72 -10.80 12.45
N LYS A 301 -34.86 -10.20 12.12
CA LYS A 301 -35.73 -10.61 11.02
C LYS A 301 -35.43 -9.82 9.75
N THR A 302 -35.14 -10.54 8.68
CA THR A 302 -34.94 -10.01 7.31
C THR A 302 -35.95 -10.65 6.37
N ALA A 303 -36.01 -10.18 5.11
CA ALA A 303 -36.83 -10.81 4.09
C ALA A 303 -36.43 -12.27 3.80
N LYS A 304 -35.16 -12.64 4.00
CA LYS A 304 -34.60 -13.98 3.75
C LYS A 304 -34.63 -14.93 4.96
N GLY A 305 -35.04 -14.47 6.15
CA GLY A 305 -35.12 -15.30 7.33
C GLY A 305 -34.82 -14.61 8.66
N ILE A 306 -34.60 -15.41 9.68
CA ILE A 306 -34.35 -14.94 11.06
C ILE A 306 -32.96 -15.39 11.49
N LEU A 307 -32.09 -14.43 11.77
CA LEU A 307 -30.77 -14.65 12.34
C LEU A 307 -30.84 -14.68 13.87
N ARG A 308 -30.25 -15.69 14.50
CA ARG A 308 -30.20 -15.87 15.96
C ARG A 308 -28.80 -15.65 16.53
N ASP A 309 -27.77 -15.93 15.73
CA ASP A 309 -26.38 -15.69 16.06
C ASP A 309 -25.61 -15.31 14.79
N ARG A 310 -24.40 -14.80 15.01
CA ARG A 310 -23.44 -14.41 13.97
C ARG A 310 -22.14 -15.18 14.17
N GLU A 311 -21.80 -16.05 13.27
CA GLU A 311 -20.45 -16.58 13.16
C GLU A 311 -19.61 -15.70 12.25
N SER A 312 -18.38 -15.37 12.69
CA SER A 312 -17.35 -14.73 11.87
C SER A 312 -15.96 -15.19 12.29
N VAL A 313 -14.92 -14.74 11.59
CA VAL A 313 -13.53 -15.04 11.96
C VAL A 313 -12.77 -13.75 12.11
N ILE A 314 -12.24 -13.50 13.31
CA ILE A 314 -11.28 -12.42 13.54
C ILE A 314 -9.91 -12.90 13.07
N VAL A 315 -9.28 -12.09 12.23
CA VAL A 315 -7.92 -12.29 11.73
C VAL A 315 -6.98 -11.37 12.49
N GLU A 316 -6.00 -11.95 13.17
CA GLU A 316 -4.94 -11.20 13.82
C GLU A 316 -3.61 -11.51 13.13
N VAL A 317 -2.95 -10.49 12.60
CA VAL A 317 -1.57 -10.58 12.13
C VAL A 317 -0.63 -10.02 13.19
N GLU A 318 0.53 -10.63 13.38
CA GLU A 318 1.54 -10.17 14.33
C GLU A 318 2.89 -10.06 13.62
N ASP A 319 3.61 -8.96 13.84
CA ASP A 319 4.96 -8.77 13.33
C ASP A 319 6.03 -9.32 14.30
N HIS A 320 7.30 -9.28 13.89
CA HIS A 320 8.42 -9.73 14.72
C HIS A 320 8.69 -8.86 15.96
N ALA A 321 8.07 -7.69 16.07
CA ALA A 321 8.14 -6.81 17.24
C ALA A 321 6.96 -7.00 18.19
N GLY A 322 6.03 -7.92 17.89
CA GLY A 322 4.84 -8.21 18.70
C GLY A 322 3.71 -7.21 18.50
N ARG A 323 3.79 -6.33 17.48
CA ARG A 323 2.67 -5.46 17.12
C ARG A 323 1.64 -6.28 16.34
N THR A 324 0.36 -6.04 16.64
CA THR A 324 -0.74 -6.79 16.03
C THR A 324 -1.60 -5.89 15.15
N GLY A 325 -2.15 -6.45 14.07
CA GLY A 325 -3.17 -5.83 13.24
C GLY A 325 -4.39 -6.73 13.14
N LEU A 326 -5.59 -6.14 13.06
CA LEU A 326 -6.87 -6.83 13.13
C LEU A 326 -7.67 -6.68 11.84
N GLY A 327 -8.33 -7.78 11.44
CA GLY A 327 -9.33 -7.82 10.40
C GLY A 327 -10.43 -8.82 10.75
N GLU A 328 -11.47 -8.87 9.93
CA GLU A 328 -12.62 -9.74 10.18
C GLU A 328 -13.15 -10.33 8.88
N CYS A 329 -13.26 -11.66 8.81
CA CYS A 329 -13.98 -12.37 7.75
C CYS A 329 -15.47 -12.35 8.08
N VAL A 330 -16.23 -11.68 7.24
CA VAL A 330 -17.66 -11.44 7.44
C VAL A 330 -18.55 -12.34 6.59
N ALA A 331 -18.02 -13.39 5.98
CA ALA A 331 -18.81 -14.39 5.30
C ALA A 331 -19.82 -15.06 6.25
N PHE A 332 -20.91 -15.57 5.70
CA PHE A 332 -21.87 -16.36 6.48
C PHE A 332 -21.52 -17.86 6.39
N PRO A 333 -21.99 -18.67 7.35
CA PRO A 333 -21.78 -20.12 7.30
C PRO A 333 -22.40 -20.81 6.07
N THR A 334 -23.41 -20.19 5.47
CA THR A 334 -24.10 -20.68 4.27
C THR A 334 -24.17 -19.59 3.20
N ASP A 335 -24.47 -19.97 1.98
CA ASP A 335 -24.55 -19.12 0.78
C ASP A 335 -25.84 -18.31 0.62
N TRP A 336 -26.63 -18.15 1.70
CA TRP A 336 -27.93 -17.47 1.65
C TRP A 336 -27.83 -15.99 1.23
N TYR A 337 -26.67 -15.37 1.46
CA TYR A 337 -26.42 -13.95 1.17
C TYR A 337 -25.47 -13.76 -0.02
N LEU A 338 -24.35 -14.45 -0.01
CA LEU A 338 -23.33 -14.45 -1.06
C LEU A 338 -22.87 -15.90 -1.33
N PRO A 339 -22.32 -16.19 -2.52
CA PRO A 339 -21.81 -17.51 -2.85
C PRO A 339 -20.64 -17.99 -1.98
N GLU A 340 -19.83 -17.07 -1.45
CA GLU A 340 -18.74 -17.39 -0.53
C GLU A 340 -19.29 -17.77 0.85
N THR A 341 -18.77 -18.84 1.42
CA THR A 341 -19.11 -19.30 2.76
C THR A 341 -17.93 -19.15 3.71
N LEU A 342 -18.21 -19.04 5.00
CA LEU A 342 -17.19 -18.86 6.05
C LEU A 342 -16.15 -19.99 6.03
N ASP A 343 -16.55 -21.24 5.79
CA ASP A 343 -15.62 -22.37 5.76
C ASP A 343 -14.70 -22.34 4.53
N GLN A 344 -15.21 -21.90 3.39
CA GLN A 344 -14.38 -21.69 2.19
C GLN A 344 -13.34 -20.59 2.43
N ASP A 345 -13.77 -19.48 3.02
CA ASP A 345 -12.87 -18.35 3.32
C ASP A 345 -11.80 -18.71 4.35
N VAL A 346 -12.17 -19.46 5.41
CA VAL A 346 -11.20 -19.96 6.40
C VAL A 346 -10.15 -20.86 5.71
N ARG A 347 -10.55 -21.73 4.78
CA ARG A 347 -9.62 -22.54 4.01
C ARG A 347 -8.66 -21.66 3.20
N VAL A 348 -9.18 -20.66 2.47
CA VAL A 348 -8.36 -19.76 1.64
C VAL A 348 -7.44 -18.88 2.51
N LEU A 349 -7.94 -18.37 3.63
CA LEU A 349 -7.14 -17.65 4.62
C LEU A 349 -5.96 -18.50 5.10
N LYS A 350 -6.20 -19.76 5.45
CA LYS A 350 -5.20 -20.67 6.01
C LYS A 350 -4.21 -21.18 4.97
N GLU A 351 -4.70 -21.60 3.80
CA GLU A 351 -3.91 -22.38 2.84
C GLU A 351 -3.27 -21.50 1.75
N VAL A 352 -3.81 -20.30 1.51
CA VAL A 352 -3.38 -19.40 0.43
C VAL A 352 -2.89 -18.06 0.97
N LEU A 353 -3.75 -17.29 1.63
CA LEU A 353 -3.47 -15.89 1.96
C LEU A 353 -2.44 -15.75 3.09
N ALA A 354 -2.57 -16.53 4.18
CA ALA A 354 -1.60 -16.48 5.28
C ALA A 354 -0.18 -16.91 4.82
N PRO A 355 0.00 -17.99 4.05
CA PRO A 355 1.31 -18.31 3.45
C PRO A 355 1.89 -17.18 2.58
N LEU A 356 1.09 -16.47 1.80
CA LEU A 356 1.55 -15.34 1.00
C LEU A 356 2.16 -14.25 1.90
N VAL A 357 1.43 -13.78 2.91
CA VAL A 357 1.91 -12.69 3.77
C VAL A 357 3.03 -13.10 4.73
N LEU A 358 3.10 -14.37 5.12
CA LEU A 358 4.18 -14.90 5.97
C LEU A 358 5.50 -15.04 5.21
N ASN A 359 5.48 -15.19 3.89
CA ASN A 359 6.69 -15.39 3.08
C ASN A 359 7.20 -14.13 2.41
N GLU A 360 6.43 -13.04 2.42
CA GLU A 360 6.78 -11.77 1.80
C GLU A 360 6.88 -10.65 2.83
N ALA A 361 7.53 -9.56 2.42
CA ALA A 361 7.54 -8.31 3.16
C ALA A 361 7.04 -7.20 2.21
N TYR A 362 6.29 -6.25 2.75
CA TYR A 362 5.66 -5.18 1.98
C TYR A 362 6.06 -3.81 2.53
N LEU A 363 6.27 -2.84 1.67
CA LEU A 363 6.47 -1.44 2.07
C LEU A 363 5.15 -0.73 2.36
N HIS A 364 4.07 -1.18 1.72
CA HIS A 364 2.73 -0.63 1.87
C HIS A 364 1.68 -1.74 1.73
N PRO A 365 0.53 -1.69 2.45
CA PRO A 365 -0.49 -2.74 2.37
C PRO A 365 -1.06 -2.97 0.96
N SER A 366 -1.12 -1.94 0.11
CA SER A 366 -1.55 -2.09 -1.29
C SER A 366 -0.72 -3.09 -2.09
N GLU A 367 0.52 -3.35 -1.66
CA GLU A 367 1.38 -4.35 -2.27
C GLU A 367 0.87 -5.76 -1.99
N ALA A 368 0.34 -6.01 -0.79
CA ALA A 368 -0.31 -7.27 -0.47
C ALA A 368 -1.60 -7.45 -1.27
N SER A 369 -2.41 -6.39 -1.41
CA SER A 369 -3.62 -6.41 -2.28
C SER A 369 -3.28 -6.80 -3.71
N ALA A 370 -2.20 -6.24 -4.28
CA ALA A 370 -1.72 -6.60 -5.61
C ALA A 370 -1.24 -8.07 -5.69
N SER A 371 -0.60 -8.59 -4.63
CA SER A 371 -0.19 -9.99 -4.56
C SER A 371 -1.40 -10.94 -4.50
N PHE A 372 -2.45 -10.56 -3.77
CA PHE A 372 -3.70 -11.32 -3.69
C PHE A 372 -4.42 -11.34 -5.05
N ALA A 373 -4.53 -10.21 -5.72
CA ALA A 373 -5.11 -10.10 -7.05
C ALA A 373 -4.35 -10.92 -8.11
N ALA A 374 -3.04 -11.05 -7.97
CA ALA A 374 -2.20 -11.85 -8.87
C ALA A 374 -2.30 -13.36 -8.61
N CYS A 375 -2.79 -13.80 -7.45
CA CYS A 375 -3.03 -15.20 -7.11
C CYS A 375 -4.45 -15.60 -7.49
N ALA A 376 -4.63 -16.45 -8.51
CA ALA A 376 -5.94 -16.80 -9.05
C ALA A 376 -6.88 -17.41 -7.99
N GLU A 377 -6.36 -18.23 -7.07
CA GLU A 377 -7.16 -18.80 -5.99
C GLU A 377 -7.58 -17.74 -4.97
N ALA A 378 -6.68 -16.83 -4.58
CA ALA A 378 -7.00 -15.72 -3.71
C ALA A 378 -8.03 -14.78 -4.36
N ALA A 379 -7.84 -14.42 -5.63
CA ALA A 379 -8.69 -13.48 -6.37
C ALA A 379 -10.16 -13.98 -6.51
N ALA A 380 -10.40 -15.29 -6.38
CA ALA A 380 -11.74 -15.86 -6.40
C ALA A 380 -12.52 -15.65 -5.08
N PHE A 381 -11.86 -15.22 -3.99
CA PHE A 381 -12.43 -15.12 -2.64
C PHE A 381 -12.22 -13.70 -2.05
N PRO A 382 -12.96 -12.71 -2.53
CA PRO A 382 -12.82 -11.33 -2.05
C PRO A 382 -13.13 -11.18 -0.55
N LEU A 383 -14.06 -11.93 0.05
CA LEU A 383 -14.33 -11.84 1.49
C LEU A 383 -13.13 -12.33 2.33
N ALA A 384 -12.45 -13.38 1.90
CA ALA A 384 -11.23 -13.86 2.55
C ALA A 384 -10.09 -12.81 2.45
N GLN A 385 -9.91 -12.18 1.27
CA GLN A 385 -8.98 -11.06 1.11
C GLN A 385 -9.35 -9.89 2.01
N GLY A 386 -10.64 -9.50 2.02
CA GLY A 386 -11.22 -8.43 2.82
C GLY A 386 -11.15 -8.68 4.33
N ALA A 387 -10.73 -9.86 4.76
CA ALA A 387 -10.41 -10.17 6.14
C ALA A 387 -8.92 -9.95 6.48
N LEU A 388 -8.01 -10.40 5.64
CA LEU A 388 -6.57 -10.34 5.92
C LEU A 388 -5.96 -9.00 5.53
N GLU A 389 -6.36 -8.41 4.41
CA GLU A 389 -5.79 -7.16 3.91
C GLU A 389 -6.03 -5.98 4.89
N PRO A 390 -7.22 -5.79 5.49
CA PRO A 390 -7.42 -4.77 6.52
C PRO A 390 -6.57 -4.99 7.78
N ALA A 391 -6.24 -6.23 8.13
CA ALA A 391 -5.33 -6.52 9.23
C ALA A 391 -3.91 -6.00 8.95
N LEU A 392 -3.46 -6.06 7.70
CA LEU A 392 -2.18 -5.47 7.28
C LEU A 392 -2.22 -3.94 7.33
N TRP A 393 -3.35 -3.31 6.99
CA TRP A 393 -3.53 -1.86 7.12
C TRP A 393 -3.53 -1.40 8.57
N ASP A 394 -4.17 -2.15 9.48
CA ASP A 394 -4.13 -1.86 10.92
C ASP A 394 -2.70 -1.97 11.46
N LEU A 395 -2.00 -3.07 11.14
CA LEU A 395 -0.60 -3.26 11.50
C LEU A 395 0.28 -2.12 10.96
N TYR A 396 0.10 -1.75 9.69
CA TYR A 396 0.83 -0.64 9.08
C TYR A 396 0.58 0.69 9.79
N GLY A 397 -0.67 0.95 10.19
CA GLY A 397 -1.03 2.13 10.97
C GLY A 397 -0.30 2.18 12.32
N LYS A 398 -0.17 1.04 12.98
CA LYS A 398 0.58 0.89 14.25
C LYS A 398 2.10 1.03 14.03
N ILE A 399 2.64 0.51 12.93
CA ILE A 399 4.05 0.70 12.52
C ILE A 399 4.35 2.17 12.24
N ALA A 400 3.49 2.82 11.46
CA ALA A 400 3.66 4.22 11.04
C ALA A 400 3.29 5.24 12.13
N GLY A 401 2.73 4.80 13.26
CA GLY A 401 2.25 5.68 14.34
C GLY A 401 1.10 6.60 13.91
N LYS A 402 0.20 6.11 13.03
CA LYS A 402 -0.91 6.90 12.46
C LYS A 402 -2.23 6.14 12.54
N PRO A 403 -3.35 6.84 12.76
CA PRO A 403 -4.67 6.21 12.65
C PRO A 403 -4.98 5.86 11.20
N LEU A 404 -5.71 4.75 10.99
CA LEU A 404 -6.05 4.24 9.66
C LEU A 404 -6.75 5.29 8.80
N TRP A 405 -7.72 6.03 9.36
CA TRP A 405 -8.47 7.03 8.59
C TRP A 405 -7.57 8.12 7.97
N LYS A 406 -6.46 8.51 8.63
CA LYS A 406 -5.47 9.41 8.05
C LYS A 406 -4.63 8.78 6.94
N LEU A 407 -4.28 7.49 7.11
CA LEU A 407 -3.49 6.76 6.12
C LEU A 407 -4.24 6.61 4.79
N ILE A 408 -5.55 6.40 4.85
CA ILE A 408 -6.38 6.29 3.64
C ILE A 408 -6.81 7.65 3.04
N GLY A 409 -6.33 8.78 3.61
CA GLY A 409 -6.61 10.11 3.10
C GLY A 409 -7.89 10.74 3.63
N GLY A 410 -8.44 10.22 4.73
CA GLY A 410 -9.65 10.75 5.33
C GLY A 410 -9.44 12.11 6.01
N ALA A 411 -10.49 12.91 6.02
CA ALA A 411 -10.59 14.17 6.72
C ALA A 411 -11.85 14.21 7.60
N VAL A 412 -11.71 14.73 8.80
CA VAL A 412 -12.88 14.92 9.69
C VAL A 412 -13.49 16.28 9.38
N PRO A 413 -14.80 16.37 9.05
CA PRO A 413 -15.46 17.64 8.82
C PRO A 413 -15.28 18.60 10.02
N HIS A 414 -14.94 19.86 9.73
CA HIS A 414 -14.87 20.91 10.74
C HIS A 414 -16.27 21.10 11.37
N GLY A 415 -16.42 20.77 12.65
CA GLY A 415 -17.68 20.94 13.41
C GLY A 415 -18.14 19.72 14.22
N GLY A 416 -17.46 18.58 14.11
CA GLY A 416 -17.86 17.32 14.77
C GLY A 416 -17.20 16.97 16.09
N ALA A 417 -16.25 17.76 16.58
CA ALA A 417 -15.45 17.40 17.74
C ALA A 417 -15.89 18.16 19.00
N ALA A 418 -16.79 17.58 19.77
CA ALA A 418 -16.79 17.85 21.20
C ALA A 418 -15.49 17.27 21.78
N ALA A 419 -14.67 18.10 22.44
CA ALA A 419 -13.42 17.73 23.11
C ALA A 419 -12.27 17.20 22.22
N GLY A 420 -12.09 17.68 20.97
CA GLY A 420 -10.86 17.40 20.20
C GLY A 420 -10.73 15.99 19.61
N GLN A 421 -11.73 15.13 19.74
CA GLN A 421 -11.71 13.77 19.17
C GLN A 421 -12.45 13.70 17.83
N ALA A 422 -11.80 13.05 16.82
CA ALA A 422 -12.40 12.81 15.52
C ALA A 422 -13.60 11.85 15.64
N SER A 423 -14.76 12.21 15.07
CA SER A 423 -15.96 11.37 15.06
C SER A 423 -16.75 11.51 13.78
N VAL A 424 -17.46 10.46 13.38
CA VAL A 424 -18.30 10.38 12.19
C VAL A 424 -19.75 10.07 12.56
N PRO A 425 -20.76 10.53 11.78
CA PRO A 425 -22.14 10.17 11.99
C PRO A 425 -22.38 8.69 11.64
N ALA A 426 -23.30 8.04 12.35
CA ALA A 426 -23.71 6.67 12.11
C ALA A 426 -25.19 6.59 11.74
N GLY A 427 -25.53 5.62 10.90
CA GLY A 427 -26.90 5.20 10.65
C GLY A 427 -27.32 4.03 11.54
N ALA A 428 -28.62 3.80 11.64
CA ALA A 428 -29.18 2.68 12.37
C ALA A 428 -30.07 1.82 11.46
N VAL A 429 -30.15 0.52 11.77
CA VAL A 429 -30.99 -0.43 11.03
C VAL A 429 -32.13 -0.91 11.95
N VAL A 430 -33.33 -1.00 11.37
CA VAL A 430 -34.53 -1.52 12.03
C VAL A 430 -35.06 -2.70 11.21
N GLY A 431 -35.22 -3.85 11.85
CA GLY A 431 -35.80 -5.05 11.25
C GLY A 431 -37.29 -4.92 11.00
N MET A 432 -37.85 -5.88 10.25
CA MET A 432 -39.29 -5.92 9.94
C MET A 432 -40.13 -6.13 11.19
N GLY A 433 -41.24 -5.41 11.29
CA GLY A 433 -42.22 -5.49 12.39
C GLY A 433 -43.55 -4.86 12.00
N THR A 434 -44.53 -4.88 12.91
CA THR A 434 -45.77 -4.12 12.77
C THR A 434 -45.48 -2.61 12.73
N ALA A 435 -46.43 -1.80 12.27
CA ALA A 435 -46.30 -0.34 12.24
C ALA A 435 -45.93 0.24 13.59
N ALA A 436 -46.62 -0.21 14.66
CA ALA A 436 -46.37 0.25 16.03
C ALA A 436 -44.97 -0.14 16.55
N GLU A 437 -44.51 -1.38 16.28
CA GLU A 437 -43.17 -1.87 16.65
C GLU A 437 -42.10 -1.12 15.90
N THR A 438 -42.31 -0.87 14.58
CA THR A 438 -41.35 -0.16 13.75
C THR A 438 -41.20 1.29 14.20
N VAL A 439 -42.32 2.02 14.44
CA VAL A 439 -42.27 3.38 14.97
C VAL A 439 -41.58 3.43 16.33
N ALA A 440 -41.85 2.49 17.22
CA ALA A 440 -41.19 2.41 18.51
C ALA A 440 -39.68 2.13 18.39
N ALA A 441 -39.27 1.30 17.44
CA ALA A 441 -37.85 1.03 17.15
C ALA A 441 -37.15 2.25 16.58
N VAL A 442 -37.79 2.96 15.65
CA VAL A 442 -37.27 4.22 15.06
C VAL A 442 -37.18 5.30 16.14
N ARG A 443 -38.15 5.41 17.06
CA ARG A 443 -38.09 6.35 18.18
C ARG A 443 -36.81 6.14 19.00
N ARG A 444 -36.50 4.91 19.40
CA ARG A 444 -35.25 4.61 20.13
C ARG A 444 -33.99 5.01 19.31
N CYS A 445 -34.01 4.88 18.00
CA CYS A 445 -32.88 5.33 17.17
C CYS A 445 -32.75 6.86 17.18
N VAL A 446 -33.88 7.59 17.03
CA VAL A 446 -33.90 9.06 17.03
C VAL A 446 -33.47 9.60 18.41
N GLU A 447 -33.99 9.04 19.51
CA GLU A 447 -33.59 9.38 20.87
C GLU A 447 -32.10 9.10 21.16
N ALA A 448 -31.53 8.05 20.53
CA ALA A 448 -30.09 7.77 20.56
C ALA A 448 -29.26 8.68 19.64
N GLY A 449 -29.90 9.61 18.90
CA GLY A 449 -29.24 10.62 18.07
C GLY A 449 -28.91 10.18 16.63
N TYR A 450 -29.45 9.07 16.16
CA TYR A 450 -29.28 8.67 14.78
C TYR A 450 -30.17 9.51 13.84
N HIS A 451 -29.56 10.06 12.77
CA HIS A 451 -30.25 10.91 11.80
C HIS A 451 -30.63 10.18 10.50
N ARG A 452 -30.08 8.97 10.27
CA ARG A 452 -30.48 8.05 9.21
C ARG A 452 -30.91 6.72 9.81
N VAL A 453 -32.08 6.22 9.34
CA VAL A 453 -32.59 4.90 9.74
C VAL A 453 -32.96 4.09 8.50
N LYS A 454 -32.37 2.89 8.39
CA LYS A 454 -32.68 1.90 7.35
C LYS A 454 -33.79 0.97 7.86
N LEU A 455 -34.87 0.86 7.10
CA LEU A 455 -36.00 -0.03 7.38
C LEU A 455 -35.93 -1.25 6.46
N LYS A 456 -35.96 -2.45 7.03
CA LYS A 456 -36.12 -3.68 6.26
C LYS A 456 -37.55 -3.80 5.77
N VAL A 457 -37.72 -4.05 4.47
CA VAL A 457 -39.03 -4.16 3.81
C VAL A 457 -39.15 -5.44 3.00
N ALA A 458 -40.37 -5.93 2.83
CA ALA A 458 -40.71 -7.03 1.94
C ALA A 458 -42.16 -6.88 1.45
N PRO A 459 -42.56 -7.53 0.36
CA PRO A 459 -43.93 -7.50 -0.14
C PRO A 459 -44.95 -7.95 0.90
N GLY A 460 -46.16 -7.36 0.88
CA GLY A 460 -47.31 -7.81 1.64
C GLY A 460 -47.41 -7.30 3.08
N GLY A 461 -46.85 -6.10 3.39
CA GLY A 461 -47.08 -5.54 4.74
C GLY A 461 -46.14 -4.43 5.18
N SER A 462 -45.11 -4.12 4.41
CA SER A 462 -44.13 -3.12 4.81
C SER A 462 -44.62 -1.68 4.63
N LEU A 463 -45.52 -1.43 3.71
CA LEU A 463 -46.02 -0.09 3.35
C LEU A 463 -46.61 0.63 4.57
N ALA A 464 -47.51 -0.01 5.33
CA ALA A 464 -48.12 0.60 6.53
C ALA A 464 -47.09 1.01 7.57
N SER A 465 -46.03 0.19 7.75
CA SER A 465 -44.95 0.49 8.70
C SER A 465 -44.10 1.69 8.24
N VAL A 466 -43.78 1.79 6.94
CA VAL A 466 -43.01 2.90 6.37
C VAL A 466 -43.83 4.19 6.41
N GLN A 467 -45.12 4.15 6.07
CA GLN A 467 -46.03 5.30 6.17
C GLN A 467 -46.12 5.83 7.59
N ALA A 468 -46.36 4.96 8.59
CA ALA A 468 -46.42 5.32 10.01
C ALA A 468 -45.11 5.96 10.50
N VAL A 469 -43.96 5.48 10.05
CA VAL A 469 -42.66 6.09 10.37
C VAL A 469 -42.54 7.47 9.72
N ARG A 470 -42.93 7.63 8.44
CA ARG A 470 -42.85 8.91 7.74
C ARG A 470 -43.79 9.97 8.36
N GLU A 471 -44.98 9.55 8.79
CA GLU A 471 -45.91 10.42 9.49
C GLU A 471 -45.32 10.88 10.85
N ALA A 472 -44.79 9.94 11.63
CA ALA A 472 -44.20 10.25 12.94
C ALA A 472 -42.92 11.08 12.84
N TYR A 473 -42.11 10.91 11.77
CA TYR A 473 -40.80 11.54 11.56
C TYR A 473 -40.65 12.10 10.15
N PRO A 474 -41.35 13.22 9.78
CA PRO A 474 -41.39 13.74 8.41
C PRO A 474 -40.01 14.13 7.82
N ARG A 475 -39.03 14.49 8.69
CA ARG A 475 -37.70 14.97 8.26
C ARG A 475 -36.59 13.93 8.43
N LEU A 476 -36.91 12.77 8.96
CA LEU A 476 -35.89 11.72 9.17
C LEU A 476 -35.43 11.17 7.82
N MET A 477 -34.12 11.02 7.63
CA MET A 477 -33.59 10.29 6.47
C MET A 477 -33.93 8.81 6.64
N ILE A 478 -34.88 8.32 5.87
CA ILE A 478 -35.29 6.92 5.82
C ILE A 478 -34.69 6.30 4.55
N THR A 479 -34.14 5.11 4.68
CA THR A 479 -33.74 4.27 3.56
C THR A 479 -34.45 2.93 3.66
N LEU A 480 -34.77 2.34 2.52
CA LEU A 480 -35.46 1.05 2.49
C LEU A 480 -34.50 -0.03 1.99
N ASP A 481 -34.57 -1.21 2.60
CA ASP A 481 -33.73 -2.35 2.19
C ASP A 481 -34.64 -3.57 2.02
N ALA A 482 -34.78 -4.00 0.78
CA ALA A 482 -35.68 -5.06 0.38
C ALA A 482 -35.00 -6.44 0.32
N ASN A 483 -33.67 -6.51 0.41
CA ASN A 483 -32.89 -7.76 0.35
C ASN A 483 -33.35 -8.71 -0.79
N GLN A 484 -33.62 -8.16 -1.98
CA GLN A 484 -34.05 -8.92 -3.16
C GLN A 484 -35.36 -9.70 -2.92
N SER A 485 -36.41 -9.06 -2.42
CA SER A 485 -37.65 -9.76 -2.04
C SER A 485 -38.85 -9.49 -2.95
N PHE A 486 -38.82 -8.42 -3.77
CA PHE A 486 -39.94 -8.06 -4.66
C PHE A 486 -39.85 -8.79 -6.01
N ALA A 487 -41.00 -9.23 -6.50
CA ALA A 487 -41.17 -9.74 -7.85
C ALA A 487 -41.84 -8.70 -8.76
N GLU A 488 -42.02 -8.99 -10.05
CA GLU A 488 -42.63 -8.07 -10.99
C GLU A 488 -44.11 -7.72 -10.65
N HIS A 489 -44.83 -8.62 -10.01
CA HIS A 489 -46.21 -8.37 -9.59
C HIS A 489 -46.34 -7.50 -8.32
N ASP A 490 -45.21 -7.26 -7.62
CA ASP A 490 -45.17 -6.42 -6.41
C ASP A 490 -44.78 -4.94 -6.72
N LEU A 491 -44.63 -4.56 -7.99
CA LEU A 491 -44.12 -3.26 -8.38
C LEU A 491 -45.05 -2.09 -7.95
N ASP A 492 -46.35 -2.30 -7.80
CA ASP A 492 -47.26 -1.25 -7.31
C ASP A 492 -47.04 -0.94 -5.84
N GLU A 493 -46.75 -1.97 -4.99
CA GLU A 493 -46.37 -1.76 -3.60
C GLU A 493 -44.99 -1.06 -3.51
N LEU A 494 -44.05 -1.41 -4.38
CA LEU A 494 -42.73 -0.76 -4.43
C LEU A 494 -42.85 0.72 -4.81
N ARG A 495 -43.74 1.10 -5.75
CA ARG A 495 -44.04 2.51 -6.08
C ARG A 495 -44.72 3.24 -4.91
N ALA A 496 -45.57 2.56 -4.14
CA ALA A 496 -46.19 3.13 -2.97
C ALA A 496 -45.16 3.36 -1.84
N LEU A 497 -44.17 2.48 -1.71
CA LEU A 497 -43.03 2.68 -0.81
C LEU A 497 -42.15 3.85 -1.25
N ASP A 498 -41.88 3.99 -2.57
CA ASP A 498 -41.15 5.12 -3.15
C ASP A 498 -41.85 6.46 -2.87
N ALA A 499 -43.18 6.48 -2.94
CA ALA A 499 -43.99 7.67 -2.62
C ALA A 499 -43.86 8.12 -1.15
N CYS A 500 -43.39 7.29 -0.24
CA CYS A 500 -43.02 7.67 1.14
C CYS A 500 -41.76 8.50 1.23
N GLY A 501 -41.05 8.74 0.11
CA GLY A 501 -39.84 9.57 0.01
C GLY A 501 -38.61 8.99 0.73
N PRO A 502 -38.23 7.73 0.50
CA PRO A 502 -36.96 7.21 1.00
C PRO A 502 -35.80 7.87 0.28
N ALA A 503 -34.61 7.93 0.90
CA ALA A 503 -33.43 8.45 0.26
C ALA A 503 -32.90 7.51 -0.84
N TRP A 504 -33.11 6.21 -0.68
CA TRP A 504 -32.89 5.15 -1.68
C TRP A 504 -33.66 3.89 -1.32
N ILE A 505 -33.82 2.99 -2.31
CA ILE A 505 -34.36 1.65 -2.15
C ILE A 505 -33.28 0.63 -2.52
N GLU A 506 -32.82 -0.14 -1.53
CA GLU A 506 -31.71 -1.09 -1.65
C GLU A 506 -32.26 -2.46 -2.12
N GLU A 507 -31.66 -3.01 -3.19
CA GLU A 507 -31.89 -4.35 -3.73
C GLU A 507 -33.36 -4.75 -3.81
N PRO A 508 -34.18 -4.06 -4.63
CA PRO A 508 -35.62 -4.34 -4.64
C PRO A 508 -35.98 -5.70 -5.25
N LEU A 509 -35.35 -6.14 -6.36
CA LEU A 509 -35.82 -7.26 -7.15
C LEU A 509 -35.15 -8.60 -6.76
N ASP A 510 -35.97 -9.66 -6.65
CA ASP A 510 -35.53 -11.03 -6.47
C ASP A 510 -35.10 -11.65 -7.80
N PRO A 511 -33.80 -11.90 -8.04
CA PRO A 511 -33.35 -12.46 -9.31
C PRO A 511 -33.88 -13.87 -9.59
N HIS A 512 -34.27 -14.65 -8.55
CA HIS A 512 -34.78 -16.01 -8.70
C HIS A 512 -36.27 -16.07 -9.06
N ARG A 513 -36.99 -14.98 -8.81
CA ARG A 513 -38.43 -14.84 -9.11
C ARG A 513 -38.72 -14.12 -10.43
N LEU A 514 -37.66 -13.77 -11.16
CA LEU A 514 -37.78 -13.12 -12.48
C LEU A 514 -37.71 -14.19 -13.58
N PRO A 515 -38.73 -14.39 -14.41
CA PRO A 515 -38.73 -15.43 -15.44
C PRO A 515 -37.66 -15.17 -16.50
N GLY A 516 -36.85 -16.21 -16.82
CA GLY A 516 -35.86 -16.16 -17.91
C GLY A 516 -34.60 -15.37 -17.64
N VAL A 517 -34.27 -15.07 -16.39
CA VAL A 517 -33.15 -14.19 -16.05
C VAL A 517 -31.83 -14.93 -15.94
N GLY A 518 -30.87 -14.59 -16.82
CA GLY A 518 -29.44 -14.79 -16.59
C GLY A 518 -28.83 -13.61 -15.81
N PRO A 519 -27.58 -13.72 -15.34
CA PRO A 519 -26.89 -12.65 -14.58
C PRO A 519 -26.84 -11.28 -15.28
N THR A 520 -26.96 -11.25 -16.60
CA THR A 520 -26.96 -10.04 -17.42
C THR A 520 -28.30 -9.30 -17.45
N ASP A 521 -29.40 -9.99 -17.18
CA ASP A 521 -30.75 -9.39 -17.25
C ASP A 521 -31.15 -8.63 -15.99
N LEU A 522 -30.54 -8.89 -14.82
CA LEU A 522 -30.92 -8.24 -13.57
C LEU A 522 -30.67 -6.73 -13.62
N PHE A 523 -29.49 -6.30 -14.05
CA PHE A 523 -29.15 -4.86 -14.14
C PHE A 523 -30.01 -4.15 -15.17
N ASP A 524 -30.33 -4.77 -16.31
CA ASP A 524 -31.30 -4.24 -17.29
C ASP A 524 -32.68 -4.01 -16.66
N ARG A 525 -33.12 -4.94 -15.81
CA ARG A 525 -34.44 -4.83 -15.14
C ARG A 525 -34.43 -3.77 -14.05
N LEU A 526 -33.36 -3.72 -13.24
CA LEU A 526 -33.17 -2.67 -12.23
C LEU A 526 -33.11 -1.29 -12.89
N ALA A 527 -32.38 -1.13 -14.00
CA ALA A 527 -32.31 0.11 -14.76
C ALA A 527 -33.70 0.54 -15.35
N ARG A 528 -34.49 -0.43 -15.85
CA ARG A 528 -35.86 -0.16 -16.27
C ARG A 528 -36.76 0.25 -15.12
N LEU A 529 -36.67 -0.45 -13.98
CA LEU A 529 -37.44 -0.12 -12.79
C LEU A 529 -37.06 1.28 -12.26
N GLN A 530 -35.78 1.64 -12.26
CA GLN A 530 -35.32 2.96 -11.83
C GLN A 530 -36.01 4.10 -12.55
N ARG A 531 -36.34 3.95 -13.83
CA ARG A 531 -37.04 4.96 -14.60
C ARG A 531 -38.49 5.24 -14.11
N SER A 532 -39.05 4.34 -13.29
CA SER A 532 -40.38 4.45 -12.71
C SER A 532 -40.39 4.82 -11.23
N LEU A 533 -39.24 5.02 -10.63
CA LEU A 533 -39.06 5.38 -9.23
C LEU A 533 -38.35 6.74 -9.11
N HIS A 534 -38.69 7.51 -8.06
CA HIS A 534 -38.04 8.77 -7.73
C HIS A 534 -36.77 8.54 -6.92
N ALA A 535 -36.83 7.64 -5.93
CA ALA A 535 -35.68 7.28 -5.11
C ALA A 535 -34.67 6.44 -5.91
N PRO A 536 -33.37 6.68 -5.79
CA PRO A 536 -32.35 5.82 -6.39
C PRO A 536 -32.47 4.37 -5.94
N ILE A 537 -32.35 3.42 -6.88
CA ILE A 537 -32.11 2.03 -6.54
C ILE A 537 -30.65 1.93 -6.11
N CYS A 538 -30.44 1.36 -4.92
CA CYS A 538 -29.11 1.12 -4.37
C CYS A 538 -28.72 -0.36 -4.57
N LEU A 539 -27.54 -0.60 -5.11
CA LEU A 539 -27.00 -1.94 -5.33
C LEU A 539 -26.18 -2.41 -4.14
N ASP A 540 -26.45 -3.63 -3.66
CA ASP A 540 -25.74 -4.32 -2.60
C ASP A 540 -25.50 -5.80 -2.97
N GLU A 541 -26.46 -6.71 -2.77
CA GLU A 541 -26.30 -8.15 -3.03
C GLU A 541 -25.98 -8.46 -4.49
N SER A 542 -26.50 -7.69 -5.42
CA SER A 542 -26.23 -7.87 -6.85
C SER A 542 -24.77 -7.58 -7.25
N ILE A 543 -24.01 -6.89 -6.40
CA ILE A 543 -22.58 -6.70 -6.55
C ILE A 543 -21.84 -7.68 -5.64
N ALA A 544 -21.78 -8.94 -6.03
CA ALA A 544 -21.10 -9.98 -5.27
C ALA A 544 -19.57 -10.00 -5.55
N ARG A 545 -19.16 -9.56 -6.74
CA ARG A 545 -17.77 -9.59 -7.23
C ARG A 545 -17.43 -8.31 -8.02
N PRO A 546 -16.15 -7.96 -8.18
CA PRO A 546 -15.73 -6.82 -9.02
C PRO A 546 -16.28 -6.86 -10.46
N ALA A 547 -16.46 -8.06 -11.04
CA ALA A 547 -17.05 -8.21 -12.36
C ALA A 547 -18.52 -7.76 -12.43
N ASP A 548 -19.27 -7.91 -11.35
CA ASP A 548 -20.66 -7.47 -11.27
C ASP A 548 -20.74 -5.96 -11.27
N LEU A 549 -19.80 -5.30 -10.56
CA LEU A 549 -19.67 -3.85 -10.60
C LEU A 549 -19.39 -3.35 -12.02
N ALA A 550 -18.50 -3.97 -12.77
CA ALA A 550 -18.21 -3.60 -14.15
C ALA A 550 -19.44 -3.68 -15.05
N ARG A 551 -20.35 -4.65 -14.80
CA ARG A 551 -21.63 -4.78 -15.52
C ARG A 551 -22.63 -3.69 -15.08
N ALA A 552 -22.79 -3.48 -13.76
CA ALA A 552 -23.68 -2.46 -13.24
C ALA A 552 -23.34 -1.06 -13.76
N LEU A 553 -22.04 -0.74 -13.90
CA LEU A 553 -21.54 0.52 -14.43
C LEU A 553 -21.86 0.76 -15.93
N GLN A 554 -22.39 -0.22 -16.65
CA GLN A 554 -22.89 -0.04 -18.01
C GLN A 554 -24.30 0.58 -18.04
N HIS A 555 -24.98 0.67 -16.87
CA HIS A 555 -26.31 1.21 -16.69
C HIS A 555 -26.24 2.54 -15.93
N PRO A 556 -26.24 3.69 -16.62
CA PRO A 556 -26.08 5.00 -15.99
C PRO A 556 -27.24 5.38 -15.06
N GLU A 557 -28.38 4.68 -15.15
CA GLU A 557 -29.53 4.85 -14.26
C GLU A 557 -29.25 4.33 -12.84
N LEU A 558 -28.31 3.37 -12.68
CA LEU A 558 -27.99 2.72 -11.41
C LEU A 558 -26.81 3.42 -10.75
N GLY A 559 -27.08 4.59 -10.14
CA GLY A 559 -26.06 5.48 -9.62
C GLY A 559 -25.85 5.43 -8.10
N CYS A 560 -26.43 4.46 -7.35
CA CYS A 560 -26.28 4.35 -5.89
C CYS A 560 -25.76 2.97 -5.49
N TYR A 561 -24.76 2.94 -4.57
CA TYR A 561 -24.04 1.72 -4.22
C TYR A 561 -23.79 1.63 -2.70
N ALA A 562 -24.08 0.47 -2.12
CA ALA A 562 -23.67 0.12 -0.77
C ALA A 562 -22.22 -0.42 -0.81
N LEU A 563 -21.26 0.38 -0.38
CA LEU A 563 -19.87 -0.06 -0.30
C LEU A 563 -19.68 -0.98 0.91
N LYS A 564 -19.28 -2.21 0.67
CA LYS A 564 -18.87 -3.18 1.67
C LYS A 564 -17.42 -3.57 1.40
N ILE A 565 -16.50 -3.09 2.22
CA ILE A 565 -15.05 -3.21 2.03
C ILE A 565 -14.62 -4.67 1.82
N ALA A 566 -15.20 -5.57 2.61
CA ALA A 566 -14.90 -7.00 2.50
C ALA A 566 -15.27 -7.57 1.11
N LYS A 567 -16.42 -7.19 0.53
CA LYS A 567 -16.86 -7.63 -0.81
C LYS A 567 -15.96 -7.12 -1.92
N MET A 568 -15.30 -5.99 -1.71
CA MET A 568 -14.32 -5.44 -2.66
C MET A 568 -12.97 -6.16 -2.58
N GLY A 569 -12.71 -6.94 -1.54
CA GLY A 569 -11.43 -7.61 -1.31
C GLY A 569 -10.48 -6.85 -0.39
N GLY A 570 -10.95 -5.81 0.30
CA GLY A 570 -10.19 -5.05 1.28
C GLY A 570 -10.18 -3.55 1.07
N VAL A 571 -9.30 -2.86 1.80
CA VAL A 571 -9.17 -1.40 1.84
C VAL A 571 -8.75 -0.83 0.49
N GLN A 572 -7.68 -1.36 -0.11
CA GLN A 572 -7.17 -0.81 -1.37
C GLN A 572 -8.18 -0.92 -2.51
N PRO A 573 -8.80 -2.08 -2.78
CA PRO A 573 -9.85 -2.18 -3.80
C PRO A 573 -11.07 -1.29 -3.53
N ALA A 574 -11.46 -1.12 -2.25
CA ALA A 574 -12.54 -0.22 -1.87
C ALA A 574 -12.20 1.25 -2.12
N LEU A 575 -10.96 1.67 -1.88
CA LEU A 575 -10.46 3.02 -2.22
C LEU A 575 -10.45 3.24 -3.73
N ASP A 576 -10.07 2.25 -4.51
CA ASP A 576 -10.06 2.33 -5.97
C ASP A 576 -11.47 2.45 -6.54
N PHE A 577 -12.42 1.68 -5.98
CA PHE A 577 -13.84 1.85 -6.30
C PHE A 577 -14.35 3.25 -5.95
N LEU A 578 -14.04 3.76 -4.76
CA LEU A 578 -14.51 5.07 -4.33
C LEU A 578 -13.98 6.20 -5.23
N ARG A 579 -12.72 6.12 -5.68
CA ARG A 579 -12.16 7.05 -6.68
C ARG A 579 -12.92 6.98 -8.01
N LEU A 580 -13.21 5.77 -8.47
CA LEU A 580 -14.01 5.56 -9.69
C LEU A 580 -15.41 6.14 -9.53
N ALA A 581 -16.06 5.91 -8.40
CA ALA A 581 -17.40 6.43 -8.08
C ALA A 581 -17.41 7.96 -8.10
N GLN A 582 -16.43 8.62 -7.50
CA GLN A 582 -16.29 10.08 -7.53
C GLN A 582 -16.15 10.63 -8.96
N VAL A 583 -15.30 10.02 -9.79
CA VAL A 583 -15.12 10.42 -11.20
C VAL A 583 -16.42 10.26 -12.01
N ARG A 584 -17.23 9.26 -11.65
CA ARG A 584 -18.51 8.95 -12.32
C ARG A 584 -19.74 9.64 -11.72
N GLY A 585 -19.59 10.35 -10.60
CA GLY A 585 -20.70 11.00 -9.89
C GLY A 585 -21.69 10.00 -9.27
N LEU A 586 -21.21 8.84 -8.81
CA LEU A 586 -22.04 7.81 -8.18
C LEU A 586 -22.21 8.11 -6.69
N GLY A 587 -23.42 7.91 -6.16
CA GLY A 587 -23.71 7.95 -4.73
C GLY A 587 -23.19 6.70 -4.04
N VAL A 588 -22.41 6.86 -2.97
CA VAL A 588 -21.84 5.75 -2.19
C VAL A 588 -22.06 5.96 -0.70
N TRP A 589 -22.43 4.91 -0.01
CA TRP A 589 -22.56 4.90 1.45
C TRP A 589 -22.02 3.57 2.03
N MET A 590 -21.68 3.55 3.31
CA MET A 590 -21.06 2.39 3.97
C MET A 590 -22.12 1.37 4.43
N GLY A 591 -22.17 0.22 3.78
CA GLY A 591 -22.98 -0.93 4.19
C GLY A 591 -22.30 -1.76 5.29
N GLY A 592 -23.08 -2.53 6.08
CA GLY A 592 -22.60 -3.46 7.09
C GLY A 592 -23.10 -4.89 6.89
N MET A 593 -22.45 -5.86 7.55
CA MET A 593 -22.79 -7.29 7.51
C MET A 593 -22.99 -7.90 8.93
N TYR A 594 -23.54 -7.14 9.85
CA TYR A 594 -23.61 -7.50 11.29
C TYR A 594 -22.23 -7.74 11.90
N ASP A 595 -21.35 -6.77 11.64
CA ASP A 595 -19.94 -6.81 11.95
C ASP A 595 -19.66 -6.61 13.44
N THR A 596 -18.50 -7.13 13.88
CA THR A 596 -17.94 -6.81 15.20
C THR A 596 -17.32 -5.39 15.21
N GLY A 597 -16.81 -4.97 16.37
CA GLY A 597 -16.09 -3.71 16.50
C GLY A 597 -14.87 -3.59 15.58
N VAL A 598 -14.31 -4.70 15.10
CA VAL A 598 -13.16 -4.69 14.16
C VAL A 598 -13.57 -4.09 12.81
N SER A 599 -14.50 -4.70 12.09
CA SER A 599 -14.96 -4.19 10.79
C SER A 599 -15.67 -2.85 10.91
N LYS A 600 -16.44 -2.62 11.99
CA LYS A 600 -17.11 -1.32 12.19
C LYS A 600 -16.14 -0.15 12.32
N ARG A 601 -14.97 -0.34 12.94
CA ARG A 601 -13.92 0.68 13.00
C ARG A 601 -13.32 0.96 11.62
N LEU A 602 -13.14 -0.09 10.83
CA LEU A 602 -12.70 0.05 9.44
C LEU A 602 -13.72 0.86 8.63
N HIS A 603 -15.01 0.53 8.74
CA HIS A 603 -16.08 1.26 8.06
C HIS A 603 -16.15 2.73 8.54
N ALA A 604 -16.01 2.98 9.86
CA ALA A 604 -15.96 4.32 10.41
C ALA A 604 -14.75 5.14 9.89
N ALA A 605 -13.62 4.49 9.62
CA ALA A 605 -12.49 5.16 8.99
C ALA A 605 -12.83 5.61 7.55
N PHE A 606 -13.58 4.81 6.78
CA PHE A 606 -14.03 5.17 5.43
C PHE A 606 -15.06 6.30 5.42
N GLU A 607 -15.89 6.45 6.46
CA GLU A 607 -16.83 7.57 6.59
C GLU A 607 -16.15 8.96 6.63
N THR A 608 -14.83 8.99 6.76
CA THR A 608 -14.04 10.23 6.70
C THR A 608 -13.64 10.61 5.28
N LEU A 609 -13.89 9.75 4.30
CA LEU A 609 -13.45 9.94 2.92
C LEU A 609 -14.47 10.80 2.14
N PRO A 610 -14.00 11.66 1.25
CA PRO A 610 -14.90 12.34 0.30
C PRO A 610 -15.58 11.29 -0.61
N GLY A 611 -16.85 11.53 -0.97
CA GLY A 611 -17.65 10.62 -1.80
C GLY A 611 -18.39 9.55 -1.02
N ILE A 612 -18.36 9.56 0.33
CA ILE A 612 -19.32 8.88 1.17
C ILE A 612 -20.43 9.88 1.51
N ASP A 613 -21.64 9.66 0.97
CA ASP A 613 -22.68 10.68 0.87
C ASP A 613 -23.70 10.64 2.02
N ALA A 614 -23.72 9.57 2.81
CA ALA A 614 -24.68 9.40 3.90
C ALA A 614 -24.08 8.55 5.03
N PRO A 615 -24.57 8.75 6.29
CA PRO A 615 -24.12 7.95 7.43
C PRO A 615 -24.35 6.45 7.19
N GLY A 616 -23.32 5.63 7.33
CA GLY A 616 -23.33 4.18 7.08
C GLY A 616 -23.99 3.35 8.17
N ASP A 617 -24.11 2.04 7.92
CA ASP A 617 -24.62 1.04 8.88
C ASP A 617 -23.59 0.72 9.97
N ILE A 618 -22.96 1.75 10.53
CA ILE A 618 -21.86 1.68 11.49
C ILE A 618 -22.29 1.92 12.94
N GLY A 619 -23.57 1.77 13.26
CA GLY A 619 -24.08 1.92 14.63
C GLY A 619 -23.39 0.96 15.62
N ALA A 620 -23.52 1.26 16.93
CA ALA A 620 -22.88 0.51 18.02
C ALA A 620 -23.14 -1.00 17.93
N THR A 621 -22.12 -1.82 18.24
CA THR A 621 -22.24 -3.30 18.31
C THR A 621 -23.24 -3.75 19.37
N ALA A 622 -23.34 -3.03 20.49
CA ALA A 622 -24.31 -3.28 21.56
C ALA A 622 -25.79 -3.21 21.14
N ARG A 623 -26.09 -2.80 19.91
CA ARG A 623 -27.44 -2.91 19.31
C ARG A 623 -27.80 -4.36 18.94
N TYR A 624 -26.80 -5.18 18.71
CA TYR A 624 -26.91 -6.55 18.20
C TYR A 624 -26.41 -7.58 19.20
N PHE A 625 -25.29 -7.31 19.88
CA PHE A 625 -24.56 -8.28 20.69
C PHE A 625 -24.33 -7.78 22.10
N ALA A 626 -24.35 -8.70 23.07
CA ALA A 626 -24.03 -8.39 24.46
C ALA A 626 -22.52 -8.20 24.71
N VAL A 627 -21.70 -8.78 23.83
CA VAL A 627 -20.25 -8.82 23.93
C VAL A 627 -19.63 -8.12 22.71
N ASP A 628 -18.60 -7.32 22.94
CA ASP A 628 -17.71 -6.80 21.88
C ASP A 628 -16.32 -7.40 22.07
N VAL A 629 -15.72 -7.87 20.98
CA VAL A 629 -14.40 -8.50 20.98
C VAL A 629 -13.23 -7.50 20.91
N THR A 630 -13.54 -6.19 20.86
CA THR A 630 -12.51 -5.13 20.80
C THR A 630 -12.34 -4.42 22.14
N ASP A 631 -11.12 -3.94 22.40
CA ASP A 631 -10.78 -3.05 23.50
C ASP A 631 -10.17 -1.75 22.94
N PRO A 632 -10.79 -0.59 23.16
CA PRO A 632 -12.09 -0.37 23.80
C PRO A 632 -13.24 -0.92 22.97
N PRO A 633 -14.42 -1.20 23.58
CA PRO A 633 -15.59 -1.64 22.84
C PRO A 633 -16.06 -0.56 21.85
N TYR A 634 -16.65 -0.99 20.73
CA TYR A 634 -17.16 -0.09 19.71
C TYR A 634 -18.51 0.49 20.11
N THR A 635 -18.54 1.79 20.34
CA THR A 635 -19.72 2.52 20.82
C THR A 635 -20.09 3.67 19.89
N ALA A 636 -21.38 4.03 19.91
CA ALA A 636 -21.88 5.25 19.30
C ALA A 636 -22.55 6.10 20.38
N GLU A 637 -22.20 7.37 20.42
CA GLU A 637 -22.78 8.35 21.34
C GLU A 637 -23.48 9.44 20.54
N ARG A 638 -24.76 9.71 20.86
CA ARG A 638 -25.59 10.66 20.13
C ARG A 638 -25.54 10.48 18.61
N GLY A 639 -25.65 9.22 18.17
CA GLY A 639 -25.61 8.86 16.75
C GLY A 639 -24.26 9.06 16.07
N ARG A 640 -23.16 9.21 16.82
CA ARG A 640 -21.80 9.40 16.29
C ARG A 640 -20.82 8.37 16.85
N VAL A 641 -19.84 8.00 16.06
CA VAL A 641 -18.77 7.08 16.41
C VAL A 641 -17.46 7.85 16.52
N THR A 642 -16.76 7.67 17.64
CA THR A 642 -15.40 8.19 17.82
C THR A 642 -14.40 7.26 17.13
N LEU A 643 -13.52 7.82 16.29
CA LEU A 643 -12.56 7.05 15.49
C LEU A 643 -11.46 6.45 16.36
N ASN A 644 -10.52 7.27 16.84
CA ASN A 644 -9.42 6.82 17.68
C ASN A 644 -9.47 7.53 19.04
N ARG A 645 -9.13 6.81 20.10
CA ARG A 645 -9.05 7.34 21.47
C ARG A 645 -7.59 7.47 21.92
N ALA A 646 -7.33 8.26 22.97
CA ALA A 646 -5.97 8.53 23.46
C ALA A 646 -5.16 7.25 23.77
N GLY A 647 -5.81 6.20 24.33
CA GLY A 647 -5.15 4.92 24.61
C GLY A 647 -4.84 4.07 23.38
N HIS A 648 -5.53 4.30 22.24
CA HIS A 648 -5.38 3.55 21.01
C HIS A 648 -5.37 4.51 19.80
N PRO A 649 -4.31 5.34 19.66
CA PRO A 649 -4.30 6.42 18.66
C PRO A 649 -3.99 5.96 17.23
N HIS A 650 -3.51 4.73 17.02
CA HIS A 650 -2.99 4.25 15.75
C HIS A 650 -3.84 3.12 15.16
N GLY A 651 -3.67 2.84 13.87
CA GLY A 651 -4.40 1.79 13.16
C GLY A 651 -5.92 1.98 13.26
N LEU A 652 -6.64 0.90 13.52
CA LEU A 652 -8.09 0.87 13.74
C LEU A 652 -8.53 1.51 15.08
N GLY A 653 -7.59 1.79 15.98
CA GLY A 653 -7.89 2.39 17.28
C GLY A 653 -8.43 1.38 18.31
N CYS A 654 -8.03 0.12 18.20
CA CYS A 654 -8.36 -0.93 19.18
C CYS A 654 -7.33 -2.06 19.17
N ASP A 655 -7.45 -2.90 20.19
CA ASP A 655 -6.84 -4.22 20.26
C ASP A 655 -7.93 -5.28 20.53
N LEU A 656 -7.58 -6.58 20.57
CA LEU A 656 -8.52 -7.63 20.93
C LEU A 656 -8.74 -7.66 22.46
N ASN A 657 -10.01 -7.64 22.87
CA ASN A 657 -10.39 -7.99 24.23
C ASN A 657 -10.33 -9.50 24.41
N ARG A 658 -9.23 -9.98 24.98
CA ARG A 658 -8.97 -11.43 25.12
C ARG A 658 -9.99 -12.14 26.00
N SER A 659 -10.53 -11.47 27.03
CA SER A 659 -11.57 -12.03 27.90
C SER A 659 -12.87 -12.20 27.13
N SER A 660 -13.37 -11.13 26.52
CA SER A 660 -14.60 -11.18 25.72
C SER A 660 -14.49 -12.14 24.54
N LEU A 661 -13.31 -12.22 23.93
CA LEU A 661 -13.06 -13.17 22.84
C LEU A 661 -13.18 -14.62 23.33
N ALA A 662 -12.66 -14.95 24.51
CA ALA A 662 -12.72 -16.30 25.07
C ALA A 662 -14.17 -16.77 25.30
N ASP A 663 -15.09 -15.85 25.66
CA ASP A 663 -16.51 -16.16 25.91
C ASP A 663 -17.28 -16.57 24.64
N VAL A 664 -16.79 -16.16 23.45
CA VAL A 664 -17.48 -16.37 22.17
C VAL A 664 -16.67 -17.22 21.20
N LEU A 665 -15.51 -17.71 21.61
CA LEU A 665 -14.58 -18.46 20.78
C LEU A 665 -15.13 -19.87 20.45
N VAL A 666 -15.14 -20.23 19.16
CA VAL A 666 -15.50 -21.55 18.67
C VAL A 666 -14.25 -22.35 18.30
N ASP A 667 -13.30 -21.72 17.62
CA ASP A 667 -12.04 -22.35 17.18
C ASP A 667 -10.91 -21.32 17.07
N ARG A 668 -9.68 -21.80 17.20
CA ARG A 668 -8.47 -21.00 17.04
C ARG A 668 -7.46 -21.73 16.18
N THR A 669 -7.05 -21.13 15.09
CA THR A 669 -5.99 -21.63 14.22
C THR A 669 -4.80 -20.64 14.21
N VAL A 670 -3.60 -21.14 14.45
CA VAL A 670 -2.35 -20.36 14.39
C VAL A 670 -1.52 -20.82 13.21
N ILE A 671 -1.07 -19.86 12.40
CA ILE A 671 -0.28 -20.10 11.20
C ILE A 671 1.01 -19.29 11.33
N GLU A 672 2.14 -19.97 11.29
CA GLU A 672 3.46 -19.37 11.38
C GLU A 672 4.30 -19.77 10.17
N ARG A 673 5.28 -18.95 9.86
CA ARG A 673 6.24 -19.26 8.80
C ARG A 673 6.91 -20.59 9.11
N GLN A 674 6.71 -21.59 8.25
CA GLN A 674 7.47 -22.85 8.38
C GLN A 674 8.97 -22.54 8.22
N ARG A 675 9.74 -22.73 9.30
CA ARG A 675 11.20 -22.72 9.21
C ARG A 675 11.59 -23.88 8.29
N ARG A 676 11.90 -23.61 7.03
CA ARG A 676 12.51 -24.64 6.19
C ARG A 676 13.82 -25.03 6.86
N PRO A 677 14.02 -26.32 7.18
CA PRO A 677 15.30 -26.76 7.71
C PRO A 677 16.39 -26.38 6.70
N LEU A 678 17.47 -25.83 7.20
CA LEU A 678 18.68 -25.58 6.44
C LEU A 678 19.19 -26.96 5.93
N ARG A 679 18.89 -27.32 4.68
CA ARG A 679 19.57 -28.40 3.97
C ARG A 679 20.67 -27.82 3.11
#